data_41e8a1d592093f92827eea02f660da58
#
_entry.id   41e8a1d592093f92827eea02f660da58
#
_cell.length_a   1.000
_cell.length_b   1.000
_cell.length_c   1.000
_cell.angle_alpha   90.00
_cell.angle_beta   90.00
_cell.angle_gamma   90.00
#
_symmetry.space_group_name_H-M   'P 1'
#
loop_
_entity.id
_entity.type
_entity.pdbx_description
1 polymer ?
#
loop_
_entity_poly.entity_id
_entity_poly.type
_entity_poly.pdbx_seq_one_letter_code
_entity_poly.pdbx_strand_id
1 'polypeptide(L)'
;AANVPDDAQAVALSVTAVAPGRGFFSVFPCASGRPPTSNVNARAGIPTPNLVVAMMDSSRRICVYSNHTSDVVIDLAGWWGPGPDRFTAVDPVRAYDSRIDAGATRLVGGTVRSVPIAPAFVPAGATAAVINFTATDAVGPGWLVVHPCGEPPPLASNLNVIAREDRAVAAIVGLGRSGADAGRLCVRSLMDTHFVIDVTGYYAPAGFGPAPALRPAPGDRLVDSRDGTGGWTTPLAGGETRILSPLAGRPEAEEATAVALNVVATNGVAPGNIRVFPCGDEVTSTSSVNFAVAAEATNLVNVTLSAAGTVCVFSTQRVDVVIDLFGVMSVPDGSLLTRLTFGSAVVYPEFGADDPDYAIQCAPGTNLLDLQLGLATGATATVRGVAVDAGPVRISVTSEEVVPITVRRGAEMAEYWFRCLPADFPRLRTERPGSPAPGWLLTTFNTSEPAPAYFNVILDERGAPVWYKRSSRQLINLQRLGDGTLVSSPLGRFFGTTDDDLGHWIHDVDGILLAEHGTSDSVTLPVDHHDYLPGPVAGGWTIVSYPFREDVDTTAVPWGGHVDDSVVDASIVELDDRGSTVWEWDSVDHFGLAETTYPQRFARWSDRYGGEIDLIHVNSFQRLDDGDYVVSARHLDAAFRIDRATGDVEWILGSLPSDPDALGYVQNPDGSKHPSGDNRLEIIGDPW
;
A
#
# COMPACT_ATOMS: atom_id res chain seq x y z
N ALA A 1 -27.40 4.49 -23.54
CA ALA A 1 -27.25 4.80 -22.16
C ALA A 1 -25.96 4.18 -21.66
N ALA A 2 -25.21 4.89 -20.82
CA ALA A 2 -23.99 4.41 -20.26
C ALA A 2 -24.22 3.09 -19.51
N ASN A 3 -23.21 2.22 -19.47
CA ASN A 3 -23.23 0.94 -18.81
C ASN A 3 -23.20 1.11 -17.26
N VAL A 4 -24.22 1.72 -16.69
CA VAL A 4 -24.39 1.77 -15.23
C VAL A 4 -25.10 0.49 -14.78
N PRO A 5 -24.50 -0.31 -13.87
CA PRO A 5 -25.11 -1.54 -13.37
C PRO A 5 -26.48 -1.33 -12.75
N ASP A 6 -27.32 -2.38 -12.77
CA ASP A 6 -28.72 -2.29 -12.29
C ASP A 6 -28.84 -2.05 -10.77
N ASP A 7 -27.83 -2.40 -10.02
CA ASP A 7 -27.71 -2.23 -8.57
C ASP A 7 -27.01 -0.93 -8.14
N ALA A 8 -26.59 -0.10 -9.09
CA ALA A 8 -26.03 1.20 -8.77
C ALA A 8 -27.08 2.12 -8.09
N GLN A 9 -26.66 2.79 -7.04
CA GLN A 9 -27.50 3.67 -6.21
C GLN A 9 -27.30 5.15 -6.53
N ALA A 10 -26.10 5.53 -6.97
CA ALA A 10 -25.76 6.92 -7.33
C ALA A 10 -24.78 6.96 -8.49
N VAL A 11 -24.67 8.12 -9.11
CA VAL A 11 -23.77 8.40 -10.22
C VAL A 11 -22.90 9.61 -9.94
N ALA A 12 -21.67 9.58 -10.45
CA ALA A 12 -20.77 10.72 -10.56
C ALA A 12 -20.88 11.27 -11.98
N LEU A 13 -21.20 12.52 -12.08
CA LEU A 13 -21.42 13.20 -13.36
C LEU A 13 -20.54 14.46 -13.46
N SER A 14 -19.88 14.64 -14.59
CA SER A 14 -19.36 15.93 -15.00
C SER A 14 -20.50 16.69 -15.68
N VAL A 15 -21.03 17.71 -15.02
CA VAL A 15 -22.15 18.51 -15.54
C VAL A 15 -21.62 19.86 -15.98
N THR A 16 -21.69 20.15 -17.26
CA THR A 16 -21.26 21.42 -17.86
C THR A 16 -22.48 22.25 -18.28
N ALA A 17 -22.67 23.40 -17.63
CA ALA A 17 -23.67 24.39 -18.00
C ALA A 17 -23.13 25.26 -19.16
N VAL A 18 -23.90 25.39 -20.23
CA VAL A 18 -23.60 26.29 -21.35
C VAL A 18 -24.76 27.29 -21.45
N ALA A 19 -24.66 28.36 -20.65
CA ALA A 19 -25.73 29.31 -20.45
C ALA A 19 -25.46 30.67 -21.10
N PRO A 20 -26.44 31.30 -21.77
CA PRO A 20 -26.29 32.65 -22.29
C PRO A 20 -26.30 33.72 -21.20
N GLY A 21 -26.81 33.38 -20.00
CA GLY A 21 -26.90 34.26 -18.82
C GLY A 21 -26.43 33.55 -17.56
N ARG A 22 -26.41 34.30 -16.44
CA ARG A 22 -26.15 33.75 -15.11
C ARG A 22 -27.31 32.86 -14.67
N GLY A 23 -27.04 31.72 -14.08
CA GLY A 23 -28.05 30.82 -13.60
C GLY A 23 -27.44 29.69 -12.79
N PHE A 24 -28.26 28.73 -12.40
CA PHE A 24 -27.79 27.55 -11.70
C PHE A 24 -28.52 26.29 -12.16
N PHE A 25 -27.85 25.17 -11.95
CA PHE A 25 -28.40 23.83 -12.16
C PHE A 25 -28.45 23.08 -10.85
N SER A 26 -29.55 22.34 -10.65
CA SER A 26 -29.69 21.35 -9.57
C SER A 26 -29.89 19.98 -10.18
N VAL A 27 -29.13 19.00 -9.71
CA VAL A 27 -29.22 17.58 -10.12
C VAL A 27 -29.69 16.77 -8.91
N PHE A 28 -30.75 16.01 -9.03
CA PHE A 28 -31.40 15.35 -7.91
C PHE A 28 -32.21 14.12 -8.36
N PRO A 29 -32.55 13.18 -7.44
CA PRO A 29 -33.45 12.07 -7.75
C PRO A 29 -34.83 12.60 -8.17
N CYS A 30 -35.36 12.16 -9.30
CA CYS A 30 -36.63 12.71 -9.81
C CYS A 30 -37.81 12.55 -8.84
N ALA A 31 -37.81 11.49 -8.05
CA ALA A 31 -38.91 11.21 -7.09
C ALA A 31 -38.84 12.07 -5.81
N SER A 32 -37.72 12.67 -5.45
CA SER A 32 -37.53 13.40 -4.19
C SER A 32 -37.91 14.90 -4.27
N GLY A 33 -38.21 15.40 -5.45
CA GLY A 33 -38.43 16.83 -5.66
C GLY A 33 -37.12 17.62 -5.67
N ARG A 34 -37.21 18.87 -6.14
CA ARG A 34 -36.01 19.72 -6.29
C ARG A 34 -35.53 20.24 -4.93
N PRO A 35 -34.27 20.00 -4.56
CA PRO A 35 -33.66 20.60 -3.37
C PRO A 35 -33.43 22.12 -3.55
N PRO A 36 -33.25 22.88 -2.46
CA PRO A 36 -32.93 24.32 -2.53
C PRO A 36 -31.48 24.60 -2.95
N THR A 37 -30.69 23.57 -3.18
CA THR A 37 -29.25 23.62 -3.47
C THR A 37 -28.96 23.67 -4.97
N SER A 38 -27.78 24.17 -5.34
CA SER A 38 -27.26 24.12 -6.70
C SER A 38 -26.02 23.23 -6.78
N ASN A 39 -25.87 22.55 -7.92
CA ASN A 39 -24.66 21.76 -8.21
C ASN A 39 -23.72 22.50 -9.14
N VAL A 40 -24.24 23.30 -10.07
CA VAL A 40 -23.45 24.09 -11.01
C VAL A 40 -24.01 25.50 -11.05
N ASN A 41 -23.14 26.49 -10.88
CA ASN A 41 -23.50 27.90 -11.00
C ASN A 41 -22.97 28.43 -12.32
N ALA A 42 -23.88 28.65 -13.28
CA ALA A 42 -23.54 29.01 -14.65
C ALA A 42 -23.11 30.45 -14.80
N ARG A 43 -22.09 30.69 -15.58
CA ARG A 43 -21.58 32.00 -15.96
C ARG A 43 -22.01 32.33 -17.39
N ALA A 44 -22.46 33.57 -17.63
CA ALA A 44 -22.90 34.01 -18.94
C ALA A 44 -21.84 33.80 -20.03
N GLY A 45 -22.16 32.99 -21.05
CA GLY A 45 -21.30 32.76 -22.20
C GLY A 45 -20.06 31.91 -21.93
N ILE A 46 -19.93 31.34 -20.72
CA ILE A 46 -18.75 30.55 -20.34
C ILE A 46 -19.20 29.14 -19.95
N PRO A 47 -18.79 28.08 -20.67
CA PRO A 47 -19.03 26.71 -20.25
C PRO A 47 -18.48 26.47 -18.83
N THR A 48 -19.36 26.08 -17.93
CA THR A 48 -19.03 25.95 -16.49
C THR A 48 -19.27 24.51 -16.05
N PRO A 49 -18.22 23.68 -15.90
CA PRO A 49 -18.31 22.32 -15.43
C PRO A 49 -18.30 22.26 -13.89
N ASN A 50 -18.92 21.22 -13.34
CA ASN A 50 -18.69 20.75 -11.98
C ASN A 50 -18.89 19.22 -11.90
N LEU A 51 -18.16 18.57 -11.00
CA LEU A 51 -18.44 17.20 -10.62
C LEU A 51 -19.66 17.16 -9.70
N VAL A 52 -20.61 16.31 -10.02
CA VAL A 52 -21.85 16.17 -9.27
C VAL A 52 -22.03 14.72 -8.85
N VAL A 53 -22.21 14.47 -7.56
CA VAL A 53 -22.70 13.21 -7.03
C VAL A 53 -24.20 13.28 -6.93
N ALA A 54 -24.91 12.38 -7.60
CA ALA A 54 -26.37 12.37 -7.61
C ALA A 54 -26.91 10.97 -7.32
N MET A 55 -27.78 10.87 -6.30
CA MET A 55 -28.58 9.67 -6.08
C MET A 55 -29.54 9.45 -7.25
N MET A 56 -29.79 8.20 -7.59
CA MET A 56 -30.87 7.83 -8.51
C MET A 56 -32.16 7.52 -7.74
N ASP A 57 -33.30 7.80 -8.34
CA ASP A 57 -34.61 7.35 -7.79
C ASP A 57 -34.80 5.83 -8.00
N SER A 58 -35.88 5.26 -7.45
CA SER A 58 -36.23 3.84 -7.61
C SER A 58 -36.44 3.41 -9.07
N SER A 59 -36.66 4.37 -9.98
CA SER A 59 -36.75 4.15 -11.44
C SER A 59 -35.40 4.40 -12.13
N ARG A 60 -34.33 4.57 -11.35
CA ARG A 60 -32.95 4.81 -11.84
C ARG A 60 -32.82 6.09 -12.68
N ARG A 61 -33.54 7.14 -12.27
CA ARG A 61 -33.54 8.42 -12.94
C ARG A 61 -32.98 9.51 -12.03
N ILE A 62 -32.33 10.46 -12.68
CA ILE A 62 -31.96 11.77 -12.14
C ILE A 62 -32.68 12.86 -12.91
N CYS A 63 -33.06 13.92 -12.22
CA CYS A 63 -33.63 15.12 -12.82
C CYS A 63 -32.61 16.26 -12.78
N VAL A 64 -32.59 17.04 -13.86
CA VAL A 64 -31.77 18.24 -13.98
C VAL A 64 -32.70 19.45 -14.10
N TYR A 65 -32.59 20.37 -13.17
CA TYR A 65 -33.30 21.64 -13.20
C TYR A 65 -32.34 22.77 -13.55
N SER A 66 -32.78 23.70 -14.40
CA SER A 66 -32.11 24.99 -14.63
C SER A 66 -33.10 26.12 -14.35
N ASN A 67 -32.65 27.16 -13.65
CA ASN A 67 -33.45 28.37 -13.45
C ASN A 67 -33.41 29.33 -14.65
N HIS A 68 -32.65 28.97 -15.70
CA HIS A 68 -32.45 29.78 -16.91
C HIS A 68 -32.40 28.88 -18.14
N THR A 69 -32.82 29.39 -19.31
CA THR A 69 -32.69 28.64 -20.57
C THR A 69 -31.20 28.43 -20.88
N SER A 70 -30.79 27.19 -20.99
CA SER A 70 -29.39 26.81 -21.11
C SER A 70 -29.23 25.46 -21.80
N ASP A 71 -28.16 25.29 -22.52
CA ASP A 71 -27.71 23.96 -22.90
C ASP A 71 -26.95 23.31 -21.75
N VAL A 72 -26.98 21.98 -21.68
CA VAL A 72 -26.26 21.19 -20.68
C VAL A 72 -25.57 20.01 -21.34
N VAL A 73 -24.32 19.78 -20.95
CA VAL A 73 -23.56 18.57 -21.29
C VAL A 73 -23.36 17.76 -20.02
N ILE A 74 -23.64 16.46 -20.09
CA ILE A 74 -23.51 15.55 -18.94
C ILE A 74 -22.68 14.34 -19.37
N ASP A 75 -21.53 14.18 -18.74
CA ASP A 75 -20.63 13.05 -18.93
C ASP A 75 -20.64 12.19 -17.66
N LEU A 76 -20.72 10.86 -17.82
CA LEU A 76 -20.63 9.91 -16.72
C LEU A 76 -19.17 9.71 -16.33
N ALA A 77 -18.82 10.04 -15.07
CA ALA A 77 -17.50 9.83 -14.50
C ALA A 77 -17.40 8.54 -13.67
N GLY A 78 -18.54 8.01 -13.19
CA GLY A 78 -18.57 6.79 -12.40
C GLY A 78 -19.93 6.54 -11.74
N TRP A 79 -20.02 5.47 -10.96
CA TRP A 79 -21.23 5.13 -10.18
C TRP A 79 -20.87 4.52 -8.84
N TRP A 80 -21.79 4.55 -7.90
CA TRP A 80 -21.71 3.86 -6.61
C TRP A 80 -22.77 2.77 -6.55
N GLY A 81 -22.34 1.58 -6.13
CA GLY A 81 -23.16 0.38 -5.95
C GLY A 81 -22.33 -0.73 -5.34
N PRO A 82 -22.86 -1.94 -5.21
CA PRO A 82 -22.07 -3.10 -4.85
C PRO A 82 -20.92 -3.31 -5.83
N GLY A 83 -19.69 -3.40 -5.33
CA GLY A 83 -18.49 -3.56 -6.15
C GLY A 83 -17.25 -3.74 -5.27
N PRO A 84 -16.13 -4.16 -5.85
CA PRO A 84 -14.90 -4.40 -5.09
C PRO A 84 -14.23 -3.11 -4.61
N ASP A 85 -14.34 -2.02 -5.38
CA ASP A 85 -13.60 -0.79 -5.09
C ASP A 85 -14.30 0.05 -4.03
N ARG A 86 -13.52 0.60 -3.12
CA ARG A 86 -13.95 1.49 -2.05
C ARG A 86 -13.28 2.84 -2.19
N PHE A 87 -13.98 3.89 -1.79
CA PHE A 87 -13.44 5.24 -1.75
C PHE A 87 -12.73 5.47 -0.41
N THR A 88 -11.53 6.02 -0.46
CA THR A 88 -10.80 6.53 0.69
C THR A 88 -10.50 8.01 0.48
N ALA A 89 -10.98 8.87 1.38
CA ALA A 89 -10.59 10.28 1.40
C ALA A 89 -9.20 10.42 2.02
N VAL A 90 -8.41 11.31 1.46
CA VAL A 90 -7.12 11.71 2.04
C VAL A 90 -7.09 13.23 2.24
N ASP A 91 -6.25 13.68 3.16
CA ASP A 91 -6.00 15.11 3.31
C ASP A 91 -5.44 15.67 2.00
N PRO A 92 -5.90 16.83 1.55
CA PRO A 92 -5.52 17.36 0.26
C PRO A 92 -4.00 17.50 0.10
N VAL A 93 -3.41 16.73 -0.82
CA VAL A 93 -1.97 16.73 -1.08
C VAL A 93 -1.66 17.14 -2.51
N ARG A 94 -0.67 18.06 -2.69
CA ARG A 94 -0.19 18.48 -4.00
C ARG A 94 0.60 17.36 -4.66
N ALA A 95 0.02 16.78 -5.73
CA ALA A 95 0.68 15.73 -6.53
C ALA A 95 1.49 16.29 -7.69
N TYR A 96 1.06 17.42 -8.26
CA TYR A 96 1.77 18.04 -9.38
C TYR A 96 1.44 19.53 -9.52
N ASP A 97 2.46 20.32 -9.80
CA ASP A 97 2.31 21.74 -10.15
C ASP A 97 3.27 22.09 -11.28
N SER A 98 2.73 22.32 -12.48
CA SER A 98 3.53 22.58 -13.67
C SER A 98 4.33 23.89 -13.63
N ARG A 99 4.14 24.73 -12.61
CA ARG A 99 4.86 26.00 -12.43
C ARG A 99 6.17 25.84 -11.64
N ILE A 100 6.22 24.86 -10.72
CA ILE A 100 7.28 24.78 -9.71
C ILE A 100 7.98 23.43 -9.61
N ASP A 101 7.36 22.34 -10.08
CA ASP A 101 7.96 21.01 -9.97
C ASP A 101 9.20 20.87 -10.88
N ALA A 102 10.17 20.11 -10.42
CA ALA A 102 11.45 19.93 -11.13
C ALA A 102 11.24 19.39 -12.56
N GLY A 103 11.73 20.11 -13.55
CA GLY A 103 11.56 19.79 -14.96
C GLY A 103 10.16 20.03 -15.55
N ALA A 104 9.22 20.52 -14.72
CA ALA A 104 7.90 20.87 -15.20
C ALA A 104 7.93 22.17 -16.04
N THR A 105 7.04 22.25 -17.01
CA THR A 105 6.88 23.40 -17.88
C THR A 105 5.38 23.57 -18.19
N ARG A 106 5.03 24.72 -18.72
CA ARG A 106 3.69 24.97 -19.27
C ARG A 106 3.29 23.80 -20.22
N LEU A 107 2.08 23.30 -20.09
CA LEU A 107 1.53 22.32 -21.02
C LEU A 107 1.21 23.02 -22.35
N VAL A 108 1.83 22.57 -23.41
CA VAL A 108 1.60 23.11 -24.77
C VAL A 108 0.28 22.58 -25.31
N GLY A 109 -0.52 23.46 -25.91
CA GLY A 109 -1.81 23.11 -26.51
C GLY A 109 -1.68 21.96 -27.52
N GLY A 110 -2.60 21.01 -27.44
CA GLY A 110 -2.61 19.80 -28.28
C GLY A 110 -1.72 18.67 -27.78
N THR A 111 -0.83 18.90 -26.79
CA THR A 111 0.05 17.86 -26.23
C THR A 111 -0.56 17.18 -25.02
N VAL A 112 0.04 16.06 -24.61
CA VAL A 112 -0.33 15.28 -23.42
C VAL A 112 0.82 15.28 -22.41
N ARG A 113 0.52 15.51 -21.14
CA ARG A 113 1.46 15.37 -20.01
C ARG A 113 1.05 14.20 -19.13
N SER A 114 1.97 13.29 -18.89
CA SER A 114 1.80 12.17 -17.96
C SER A 114 2.29 12.57 -16.57
N VAL A 115 1.46 12.30 -15.54
CA VAL A 115 1.73 12.65 -14.14
C VAL A 115 1.64 11.36 -13.29
N PRO A 116 2.68 10.99 -12.54
CA PRO A 116 2.62 9.85 -11.64
C PRO A 116 1.76 10.18 -10.42
N ILE A 117 0.83 9.29 -10.05
CA ILE A 117 -0.05 9.42 -8.89
C ILE A 117 0.20 8.29 -7.91
N ALA A 118 0.10 7.04 -8.35
CA ALA A 118 0.46 5.87 -7.57
C ALA A 118 1.91 5.43 -7.89
N PRO A 119 2.70 4.95 -6.92
CA PRO A 119 2.36 4.79 -5.49
C PRO A 119 2.69 6.02 -4.62
N ALA A 120 3.03 7.15 -5.19
CA ALA A 120 3.55 8.31 -4.45
C ALA A 120 2.51 9.01 -3.57
N PHE A 121 1.24 9.10 -4.02
CA PHE A 121 0.17 9.85 -3.36
C PHE A 121 -1.05 8.99 -3.02
N VAL A 122 -1.19 7.84 -3.66
CA VAL A 122 -2.23 6.83 -3.40
C VAL A 122 -1.60 5.45 -3.48
N PRO A 123 -2.18 4.40 -2.87
CA PRO A 123 -1.65 3.04 -2.93
C PRO A 123 -1.43 2.55 -4.37
N ALA A 124 -0.43 1.67 -4.58
CA ALA A 124 -0.15 1.09 -5.90
C ALA A 124 -1.34 0.32 -6.51
N GLY A 125 -2.21 -0.23 -5.66
CA GLY A 125 -3.45 -0.92 -6.08
C GLY A 125 -4.65 0.00 -6.32
N ALA A 126 -4.48 1.32 -6.23
CA ALA A 126 -5.58 2.25 -6.52
C ALA A 126 -6.00 2.15 -7.99
N THR A 127 -7.31 2.07 -8.21
CA THR A 127 -7.92 1.96 -9.55
C THR A 127 -8.31 3.32 -10.13
N ALA A 128 -8.58 4.31 -9.25
CA ALA A 128 -8.86 5.68 -9.64
C ALA A 128 -8.40 6.67 -8.57
N ALA A 129 -8.09 7.90 -8.99
CA ALA A 129 -7.82 9.02 -8.10
C ALA A 129 -9.01 10.01 -8.10
N VAL A 130 -9.26 10.59 -6.93
CA VAL A 130 -10.15 11.75 -6.77
C VAL A 130 -9.25 12.96 -6.59
N ILE A 131 -9.37 13.91 -7.51
CA ILE A 131 -8.46 15.03 -7.60
C ILE A 131 -9.21 16.36 -7.63
N ASN A 132 -8.56 17.42 -7.13
CA ASN A 132 -8.89 18.79 -7.49
C ASN A 132 -7.95 19.22 -8.61
N PHE A 133 -8.51 19.45 -9.79
CA PHE A 133 -7.78 19.75 -11.01
C PHE A 133 -7.91 21.23 -11.34
N THR A 134 -6.79 21.96 -11.28
CA THR A 134 -6.75 23.42 -11.48
C THR A 134 -5.97 23.76 -12.73
N ALA A 135 -6.54 24.57 -13.61
CA ALA A 135 -5.82 25.27 -14.66
C ALA A 135 -5.52 26.71 -14.23
N THR A 136 -4.33 27.17 -14.55
CA THR A 136 -3.87 28.52 -14.21
C THR A 136 -3.08 29.13 -15.37
N ASP A 137 -3.16 30.45 -15.52
CA ASP A 137 -2.42 31.22 -16.51
C ASP A 137 -2.60 30.68 -17.95
N ALA A 138 -3.83 30.31 -18.30
CA ALA A 138 -4.18 29.90 -19.65
C ALA A 138 -4.02 31.07 -20.63
N VAL A 139 -3.43 30.82 -21.81
CA VAL A 139 -3.19 31.88 -22.81
C VAL A 139 -4.45 32.27 -23.59
N GLY A 140 -5.49 31.43 -23.55
CA GLY A 140 -6.74 31.65 -24.27
C GLY A 140 -7.89 30.82 -23.71
N PRO A 141 -9.11 30.98 -24.22
CA PRO A 141 -10.22 30.11 -23.87
C PRO A 141 -10.02 28.71 -24.44
N GLY A 142 -10.50 27.70 -23.71
CA GLY A 142 -10.40 26.32 -24.14
C GLY A 142 -10.80 25.34 -23.04
N TRP A 143 -10.29 24.12 -23.14
CA TRP A 143 -10.61 23.03 -22.21
C TRP A 143 -9.39 22.17 -21.91
N LEU A 144 -9.46 21.51 -20.77
CA LEU A 144 -8.53 20.47 -20.36
C LEU A 144 -9.31 19.18 -20.08
N VAL A 145 -8.67 18.05 -20.37
CA VAL A 145 -9.14 16.73 -20.00
C VAL A 145 -8.05 15.98 -19.25
N VAL A 146 -8.44 15.27 -18.22
CA VAL A 146 -7.59 14.33 -17.48
C VAL A 146 -8.18 12.93 -17.66
N HIS A 147 -7.31 11.95 -17.98
CA HIS A 147 -7.73 10.59 -18.30
C HIS A 147 -6.65 9.58 -17.89
N PRO A 148 -6.97 8.26 -17.79
CA PRO A 148 -5.95 7.24 -17.57
C PRO A 148 -4.87 7.28 -18.63
N CYS A 149 -3.58 7.22 -18.24
CA CYS A 149 -2.51 7.02 -19.22
C CYS A 149 -2.65 5.64 -19.88
N GLY A 150 -2.16 5.49 -21.09
CA GLY A 150 -2.34 4.28 -21.92
C GLY A 150 -3.67 4.19 -22.65
N GLU A 151 -4.64 5.05 -22.34
CA GLU A 151 -5.91 5.16 -23.04
C GLU A 151 -5.99 6.45 -23.87
N PRO A 152 -6.71 6.46 -25.01
CA PRO A 152 -6.91 7.69 -25.76
C PRO A 152 -7.73 8.70 -24.95
N PRO A 153 -7.46 10.02 -25.07
CA PRO A 153 -8.25 11.03 -24.39
C PRO A 153 -9.72 10.95 -24.82
N PRO A 154 -10.67 10.96 -23.87
CA PRO A 154 -12.09 10.94 -24.18
C PRO A 154 -12.52 12.24 -24.89
N LEU A 155 -13.71 12.22 -25.49
CA LEU A 155 -14.30 13.43 -26.09
C LEU A 155 -14.83 14.42 -25.04
N ALA A 156 -14.95 14.01 -23.80
CA ALA A 156 -15.39 14.83 -22.68
C ALA A 156 -14.28 15.78 -22.20
N SER A 157 -14.64 16.91 -21.61
CA SER A 157 -13.72 17.80 -20.90
C SER A 157 -14.01 17.79 -19.41
N ASN A 158 -12.96 17.86 -18.59
CA ASN A 158 -13.12 18.04 -17.14
C ASN A 158 -13.20 19.52 -16.77
N LEU A 159 -12.41 20.35 -17.40
CA LEU A 159 -12.28 21.77 -17.07
C LEU A 159 -12.31 22.64 -18.30
N ASN A 160 -13.19 23.66 -18.29
CA ASN A 160 -13.24 24.71 -19.31
C ASN A 160 -12.68 26.01 -18.74
N VAL A 161 -11.84 26.67 -19.48
CA VAL A 161 -11.08 27.86 -19.03
C VAL A 161 -11.24 29.05 -19.95
N ILE A 162 -10.99 30.22 -19.40
CA ILE A 162 -10.78 31.46 -20.12
C ILE A 162 -9.39 32.00 -19.83
N ALA A 163 -8.89 32.88 -20.68
CA ALA A 163 -7.54 33.43 -20.53
C ALA A 163 -7.35 34.08 -19.14
N ARG A 164 -6.22 33.78 -18.49
CA ARG A 164 -5.75 34.41 -17.25
C ARG A 164 -6.69 34.27 -16.05
N GLU A 165 -7.56 33.30 -16.02
CA GLU A 165 -8.40 32.97 -14.87
C GLU A 165 -8.01 31.61 -14.32
N ASP A 166 -7.76 31.53 -13.00
CA ASP A 166 -7.55 30.29 -12.30
C ASP A 166 -8.89 29.59 -12.08
N ARG A 167 -9.01 28.34 -12.52
CA ARG A 167 -10.23 27.54 -12.37
C ARG A 167 -9.90 26.15 -11.88
N ALA A 168 -10.68 25.70 -10.91
CA ALA A 168 -10.57 24.35 -10.35
C ALA A 168 -11.87 23.58 -10.54
N VAL A 169 -11.75 22.27 -10.68
CA VAL A 169 -12.85 21.32 -10.70
C VAL A 169 -12.42 20.02 -10.05
N ALA A 170 -13.29 19.42 -9.25
CA ALA A 170 -13.09 18.05 -8.80
C ALA A 170 -13.26 17.08 -9.98
N ALA A 171 -12.47 16.03 -10.00
CA ALA A 171 -12.60 14.94 -10.97
C ALA A 171 -12.32 13.59 -10.33
N ILE A 172 -13.06 12.58 -10.76
CA ILE A 172 -12.79 11.16 -10.47
C ILE A 172 -12.24 10.57 -11.76
N VAL A 173 -11.02 10.05 -11.72
CA VAL A 173 -10.32 9.61 -12.93
C VAL A 173 -9.65 8.28 -12.68
N GLY A 174 -9.91 7.29 -13.53
CA GLY A 174 -9.19 6.02 -13.52
C GLY A 174 -7.68 6.23 -13.67
N LEU A 175 -6.88 5.39 -13.06
CA LEU A 175 -5.42 5.37 -13.23
C LEU A 175 -5.05 4.44 -14.39
N GLY A 176 -3.94 4.73 -15.05
CA GLY A 176 -3.34 3.82 -16.03
C GLY A 176 -3.09 2.45 -15.40
N ARG A 177 -3.31 1.36 -16.15
CA ARG A 177 -3.40 0.01 -15.57
C ARG A 177 -2.19 -0.88 -15.80
N SER A 178 -1.32 -0.56 -16.76
CA SER A 178 -0.26 -1.48 -17.14
C SER A 178 1.00 -0.79 -17.64
N GLY A 179 2.12 -1.47 -17.54
CA GLY A 179 3.40 -1.03 -18.07
C GLY A 179 3.86 0.31 -17.51
N ALA A 180 4.48 1.12 -18.35
CA ALA A 180 4.99 2.46 -17.97
C ALA A 180 3.87 3.48 -17.63
N ASP A 181 2.63 3.17 -17.96
CA ASP A 181 1.46 4.02 -17.70
C ASP A 181 0.74 3.67 -16.39
N ALA A 182 1.11 2.57 -15.74
CA ALA A 182 0.51 2.12 -14.49
C ALA A 182 0.57 3.23 -13.41
N GLY A 183 -0.56 3.46 -12.74
CA GLY A 183 -0.66 4.45 -11.67
C GLY A 183 -0.56 5.92 -12.10
N ARG A 184 -0.70 6.22 -13.40
CA ARG A 184 -0.49 7.55 -13.95
C ARG A 184 -1.78 8.17 -14.52
N LEU A 185 -1.86 9.49 -14.40
CA LEU A 185 -2.85 10.33 -15.08
C LEU A 185 -2.23 11.07 -16.25
N CYS A 186 -2.95 11.14 -17.34
CA CYS A 186 -2.58 11.91 -18.53
C CYS A 186 -3.48 13.14 -18.67
N VAL A 187 -2.86 14.30 -18.88
CA VAL A 187 -3.53 15.60 -19.02
C VAL A 187 -3.31 16.13 -20.44
N ARG A 188 -4.38 16.44 -21.14
CA ARG A 188 -4.36 17.11 -22.43
C ARG A 188 -5.08 18.46 -22.36
N SER A 189 -4.52 19.48 -23.01
CA SER A 189 -5.09 20.81 -23.10
C SER A 189 -5.29 21.21 -24.54
N LEU A 190 -6.33 22.01 -24.82
CA LEU A 190 -6.53 22.65 -26.14
C LEU A 190 -5.57 23.82 -26.37
N MET A 191 -5.16 24.53 -25.29
CA MET A 191 -4.30 25.71 -25.35
C MET A 191 -3.14 25.61 -24.37
N ASP A 192 -2.15 26.47 -24.53
CA ASP A 192 -1.05 26.57 -23.57
C ASP A 192 -1.55 27.03 -22.20
N THR A 193 -1.24 26.25 -21.15
CA THR A 193 -1.67 26.53 -19.80
C THR A 193 -0.73 25.91 -18.77
N HIS A 194 -0.70 26.44 -17.57
CA HIS A 194 -0.24 25.69 -16.42
C HIS A 194 -1.39 24.92 -15.80
N PHE A 195 -1.07 23.82 -15.10
CA PHE A 195 -2.06 23.07 -14.34
C PHE A 195 -1.49 22.49 -13.06
N VAL A 196 -2.39 22.23 -12.14
CA VAL A 196 -2.10 21.69 -10.81
C VAL A 196 -3.03 20.50 -10.57
N ILE A 197 -2.52 19.44 -9.94
CA ILE A 197 -3.29 18.31 -9.46
C ILE A 197 -3.07 18.18 -7.96
N ASP A 198 -4.15 18.28 -7.20
CA ASP A 198 -4.19 17.97 -5.78
C ASP A 198 -5.02 16.69 -5.60
N VAL A 199 -4.47 15.68 -4.93
CA VAL A 199 -5.19 14.44 -4.61
C VAL A 199 -5.99 14.66 -3.34
N THR A 200 -7.27 14.27 -3.35
CA THR A 200 -8.21 14.37 -2.21
C THR A 200 -8.83 13.02 -1.84
N GLY A 201 -8.46 11.96 -2.57
CA GLY A 201 -8.92 10.60 -2.31
C GLY A 201 -8.59 9.65 -3.45
N TYR A 202 -8.92 8.40 -3.25
CA TYR A 202 -8.73 7.35 -4.26
C TYR A 202 -9.80 6.26 -4.13
N TYR A 203 -9.92 5.45 -5.17
CA TYR A 203 -10.66 4.19 -5.17
C TYR A 203 -9.68 3.04 -5.28
N ALA A 204 -9.88 2.00 -4.46
CA ALA A 204 -9.10 0.78 -4.49
C ALA A 204 -9.96 -0.42 -4.08
N PRO A 205 -9.60 -1.65 -4.46
CA PRO A 205 -10.22 -2.86 -3.95
C PRO A 205 -10.16 -2.91 -2.41
N ALA A 206 -11.11 -3.59 -1.78
CA ALA A 206 -11.10 -3.82 -0.35
C ALA A 206 -9.76 -4.43 0.09
N GLY A 207 -9.17 -3.92 1.19
CA GLY A 207 -7.85 -4.30 1.68
C GLY A 207 -6.70 -3.37 1.29
N PHE A 208 -6.95 -2.32 0.48
CA PHE A 208 -5.97 -1.28 0.15
C PHE A 208 -6.18 0.03 0.92
N GLY A 209 -6.84 0.00 2.07
CA GLY A 209 -7.08 1.15 2.93
C GLY A 209 -8.40 1.04 3.68
N PRO A 210 -8.72 2.02 4.57
CA PRO A 210 -10.03 2.09 5.19
C PRO A 210 -11.08 2.11 4.10
N ALA A 211 -12.14 1.32 4.27
CA ALA A 211 -13.16 1.11 3.27
C ALA A 211 -14.49 1.84 3.59
N PRO A 212 -14.48 3.18 3.80
CA PRO A 212 -15.71 3.89 4.04
C PRO A 212 -16.60 3.85 2.78
N ALA A 213 -17.87 3.60 2.97
CA ALA A 213 -18.85 3.69 1.90
C ALA A 213 -19.33 5.14 1.78
N LEU A 214 -19.37 5.68 0.56
CA LEU A 214 -20.04 6.94 0.31
C LEU A 214 -21.55 6.71 0.37
N ARG A 215 -22.23 7.40 1.29
CA ARG A 215 -23.66 7.53 1.34
C ARG A 215 -24.02 8.90 0.74
N PRO A 216 -24.54 8.95 -0.49
CA PRO A 216 -24.94 10.22 -1.10
C PRO A 216 -26.06 10.88 -0.29
N ALA A 217 -26.03 12.20 -0.15
CA ALA A 217 -27.07 13.01 0.47
C ALA A 217 -27.87 13.77 -0.60
N PRO A 218 -29.13 14.11 -0.35
CA PRO A 218 -29.99 14.76 -1.36
C PRO A 218 -29.62 16.23 -1.66
N GLY A 219 -28.63 16.79 -0.98
CA GLY A 219 -28.22 18.19 -1.08
C GLY A 219 -28.84 19.04 0.02
N ASP A 220 -28.20 19.05 1.19
CA ASP A 220 -28.67 19.83 2.36
C ASP A 220 -27.81 21.07 2.54
N ARG A 221 -28.44 22.26 2.59
CA ARG A 221 -27.77 23.52 2.86
C ARG A 221 -27.24 23.53 4.29
N LEU A 222 -25.91 23.59 4.44
CA LEU A 222 -25.24 23.72 5.74
C LEU A 222 -24.97 25.17 6.10
N VAL A 223 -24.50 25.95 5.13
CA VAL A 223 -24.09 27.35 5.31
C VAL A 223 -24.52 28.19 4.11
N ASP A 224 -25.00 29.37 4.40
CA ASP A 224 -25.10 30.47 3.44
C ASP A 224 -24.79 31.79 4.15
N SER A 225 -23.62 32.36 3.89
CA SER A 225 -23.16 33.59 4.57
C SER A 225 -23.93 34.86 4.18
N ARG A 226 -24.75 34.80 3.13
CA ARG A 226 -25.56 35.89 2.62
C ARG A 226 -26.84 36.12 3.42
N ASP A 227 -27.40 35.04 3.96
CA ASP A 227 -28.65 35.05 4.70
C ASP A 227 -28.54 34.55 6.16
N GLY A 228 -27.35 34.13 6.57
CA GLY A 228 -27.07 33.66 7.93
C GLY A 228 -27.40 32.21 8.20
N THR A 229 -27.76 31.43 7.18
CA THR A 229 -27.94 29.96 7.31
C THR A 229 -26.67 29.32 7.89
N GLY A 230 -26.84 28.42 8.84
CA GLY A 230 -25.72 27.75 9.51
C GLY A 230 -24.93 28.62 10.48
N GLY A 231 -25.50 29.80 10.85
CA GLY A 231 -24.89 30.75 11.79
C GLY A 231 -23.81 31.67 11.20
N TRP A 232 -23.52 31.56 9.90
CA TRP A 232 -22.55 32.42 9.23
C TRP A 232 -23.25 33.67 8.67
N THR A 233 -23.31 34.74 9.46
CA THR A 233 -24.06 35.98 9.16
C THR A 233 -23.26 37.02 8.40
N THR A 234 -22.01 36.72 8.07
CA THR A 234 -21.10 37.64 7.36
C THR A 234 -20.25 36.89 6.35
N PRO A 235 -19.81 37.52 5.25
CA PRO A 235 -18.81 36.95 4.37
C PRO A 235 -17.57 36.48 5.13
N LEU A 236 -16.87 35.49 4.63
CA LEU A 236 -15.57 35.10 5.13
C LEU A 236 -14.54 36.17 4.76
N ALA A 237 -13.77 36.66 5.72
CA ALA A 237 -12.77 37.68 5.47
C ALA A 237 -11.52 37.08 4.81
N GLY A 238 -10.71 37.92 4.17
CA GLY A 238 -9.40 37.46 3.66
C GLY A 238 -8.46 37.11 4.81
N GLY A 239 -7.90 35.88 4.76
CA GLY A 239 -7.05 35.30 5.83
C GLY A 239 -7.83 34.67 6.98
N GLU A 240 -9.16 34.68 6.95
CA GLU A 240 -10.00 34.09 7.99
C GLU A 240 -10.19 32.58 7.77
N THR A 241 -10.18 31.82 8.88
CA THR A 241 -10.61 30.42 8.95
C THR A 241 -11.84 30.30 9.83
N ARG A 242 -12.89 29.63 9.35
CA ARG A 242 -14.09 29.30 10.15
C ARG A 242 -14.23 27.79 10.26
N ILE A 243 -14.72 27.35 11.42
CA ILE A 243 -15.03 25.94 11.71
C ILE A 243 -16.46 25.65 11.26
N LEU A 244 -16.62 24.51 10.58
CA LEU A 244 -17.91 23.93 10.21
C LEU A 244 -18.02 22.52 10.78
N SER A 245 -19.14 22.24 11.44
CA SER A 245 -19.52 20.88 11.86
C SER A 245 -20.57 20.35 10.88
N PRO A 246 -20.18 19.69 9.78
CA PRO A 246 -21.09 19.38 8.67
C PRO A 246 -22.17 18.39 9.03
N LEU A 247 -21.95 17.59 10.09
CA LEU A 247 -22.86 16.52 10.53
C LEU A 247 -23.43 16.77 11.94
N ALA A 248 -23.39 18.00 12.44
CA ALA A 248 -23.94 18.34 13.75
C ALA A 248 -25.41 17.95 13.88
N GLY A 249 -25.74 17.13 14.89
CA GLY A 249 -27.09 16.63 15.16
C GLY A 249 -27.58 15.56 14.18
N ARG A 250 -26.71 15.02 13.34
CA ARG A 250 -27.02 13.91 12.42
C ARG A 250 -26.58 12.57 13.01
N PRO A 251 -27.34 11.49 12.79
CA PRO A 251 -26.97 10.18 13.31
C PRO A 251 -25.67 9.64 12.70
N GLU A 252 -25.32 10.06 11.46
CA GLU A 252 -24.11 9.61 10.76
C GLU A 252 -22.82 10.24 11.30
N ALA A 253 -22.91 11.23 12.20
CA ALA A 253 -21.76 11.98 12.70
C ALA A 253 -20.70 11.10 13.40
N GLU A 254 -21.14 10.04 14.09
CA GLU A 254 -20.26 9.16 14.86
C GLU A 254 -19.47 8.19 13.98
N GLU A 255 -20.01 7.81 12.82
CA GLU A 255 -19.41 6.84 11.92
C GLU A 255 -18.70 7.49 10.72
N ALA A 256 -18.88 8.79 10.56
CA ALA A 256 -18.37 9.51 9.41
C ALA A 256 -16.85 9.79 9.52
N THR A 257 -16.14 9.47 8.45
CA THR A 257 -14.72 9.76 8.31
C THR A 257 -14.43 10.95 7.39
N ALA A 258 -15.34 11.21 6.42
CA ALA A 258 -15.21 12.31 5.47
C ALA A 258 -16.60 12.74 4.96
N VAL A 259 -16.64 13.88 4.29
CA VAL A 259 -17.86 14.43 3.67
C VAL A 259 -17.59 14.91 2.24
N ALA A 260 -18.61 14.85 1.40
CA ALA A 260 -18.64 15.47 0.09
C ALA A 260 -19.47 16.77 0.18
N LEU A 261 -18.83 17.88 -0.02
CA LEU A 261 -19.42 19.23 0.09
C LEU A 261 -19.42 19.90 -1.29
N ASN A 262 -20.54 20.50 -1.66
CA ASN A 262 -20.53 21.46 -2.76
C ASN A 262 -20.28 22.85 -2.17
N VAL A 263 -19.15 23.44 -2.54
CA VAL A 263 -18.70 24.74 -2.01
C VAL A 263 -18.81 25.80 -3.11
N VAL A 264 -19.55 26.85 -2.82
CA VAL A 264 -19.77 27.97 -3.72
C VAL A 264 -19.12 29.23 -3.13
N ALA A 265 -18.24 29.85 -3.91
CA ALA A 265 -17.71 31.18 -3.68
C ALA A 265 -18.52 32.20 -4.49
N THR A 266 -19.00 33.27 -3.86
CA THR A 266 -19.74 34.31 -4.55
C THR A 266 -19.42 35.69 -3.94
N ASN A 267 -19.64 36.77 -4.71
CA ASN A 267 -19.37 38.14 -4.27
C ASN A 267 -17.92 38.40 -3.81
N GLY A 268 -16.94 37.65 -4.37
CA GLY A 268 -15.53 37.88 -4.06
C GLY A 268 -15.06 39.27 -4.44
N VAL A 269 -14.35 39.95 -3.54
CA VAL A 269 -13.87 41.32 -3.77
C VAL A 269 -12.59 41.41 -4.58
N ALA A 270 -11.83 40.33 -4.64
CA ALA A 270 -10.60 40.13 -5.44
C ALA A 270 -10.49 38.65 -5.88
N PRO A 271 -9.69 38.34 -6.89
CA PRO A 271 -9.40 36.92 -7.23
C PRO A 271 -8.77 36.24 -6.01
N GLY A 272 -9.26 35.05 -5.70
CA GLY A 272 -8.80 34.31 -4.52
C GLY A 272 -9.18 32.84 -4.57
N ASN A 273 -8.95 32.16 -3.45
CA ASN A 273 -9.35 30.76 -3.29
C ASN A 273 -9.92 30.48 -1.89
N ILE A 274 -10.78 29.48 -1.84
CA ILE A 274 -11.24 28.83 -0.62
C ILE A 274 -10.48 27.52 -0.47
N ARG A 275 -10.09 27.20 0.77
CA ARG A 275 -9.46 25.94 1.16
C ARG A 275 -10.30 25.27 2.22
N VAL A 276 -10.61 24.00 2.04
CA VAL A 276 -11.38 23.19 2.99
C VAL A 276 -10.50 22.03 3.42
N PHE A 277 -10.32 21.85 4.72
CA PHE A 277 -9.39 20.87 5.30
C PHE A 277 -9.85 20.45 6.70
N PRO A 278 -9.37 19.32 7.27
CA PRO A 278 -9.69 18.92 8.64
C PRO A 278 -9.23 19.98 9.64
N CYS A 279 -10.04 20.31 10.64
CA CYS A 279 -9.61 21.26 11.67
C CYS A 279 -8.57 20.64 12.61
N GLY A 280 -7.63 21.47 13.06
CA GLY A 280 -6.50 21.04 13.89
C GLY A 280 -5.18 21.02 13.14
N ASP A 281 -5.23 20.94 11.82
CA ASP A 281 -4.06 21.01 10.94
C ASP A 281 -3.72 22.46 10.57
N GLU A 282 -2.51 22.66 10.06
CA GLU A 282 -2.14 23.92 9.42
C GLU A 282 -2.99 24.15 8.16
N VAL A 283 -3.18 25.43 7.81
CA VAL A 283 -3.91 25.77 6.58
C VAL A 283 -3.21 25.12 5.38
N THR A 284 -3.91 24.20 4.72
CA THR A 284 -3.38 23.48 3.56
C THR A 284 -2.90 24.42 2.45
N SER A 285 -1.87 24.04 1.73
CA SER A 285 -1.39 24.77 0.54
C SER A 285 -2.29 24.57 -0.69
N THR A 286 -3.16 23.55 -0.68
CA THR A 286 -4.05 23.19 -1.78
C THR A 286 -5.32 24.05 -1.77
N SER A 287 -5.81 24.48 -2.93
CA SER A 287 -7.08 25.20 -3.06
C SER A 287 -8.22 24.23 -3.37
N SER A 288 -9.39 24.47 -2.78
CA SER A 288 -10.61 23.72 -3.07
C SER A 288 -11.47 24.41 -4.14
N VAL A 289 -11.62 25.74 -4.05
CA VAL A 289 -12.39 26.56 -5.00
C VAL A 289 -11.58 27.79 -5.36
N ASN A 290 -11.34 28.04 -6.65
CA ASN A 290 -10.73 29.27 -7.15
C ASN A 290 -11.81 30.19 -7.70
N PHE A 291 -11.80 31.46 -7.32
CA PHE A 291 -12.81 32.41 -7.71
C PHE A 291 -12.24 33.74 -8.24
N ALA A 292 -12.94 34.34 -9.19
CA ALA A 292 -12.65 35.67 -9.72
C ALA A 292 -13.56 36.73 -9.07
N VAL A 293 -13.23 38.02 -9.27
CA VAL A 293 -14.00 39.15 -8.75
C VAL A 293 -15.47 39.04 -9.19
N ALA A 294 -16.37 39.16 -8.22
CA ALA A 294 -17.83 39.20 -8.43
C ALA A 294 -18.37 38.03 -9.30
N ALA A 295 -17.60 36.97 -9.45
CA ALA A 295 -17.98 35.76 -10.15
C ALA A 295 -18.37 34.66 -9.17
N GLU A 296 -19.31 33.81 -9.58
CA GLU A 296 -19.62 32.61 -8.84
C GLU A 296 -18.67 31.47 -9.30
N ALA A 297 -18.11 30.74 -8.35
CA ALA A 297 -17.32 29.56 -8.58
C ALA A 297 -17.83 28.44 -7.66
N THR A 298 -17.99 27.27 -8.21
CA THR A 298 -18.54 26.10 -7.51
C THR A 298 -17.61 24.92 -7.72
N ASN A 299 -17.37 24.14 -6.68
CA ASN A 299 -16.66 22.87 -6.78
C ASN A 299 -17.18 21.86 -5.77
N LEU A 300 -17.15 20.57 -6.15
CA LEU A 300 -17.34 19.46 -5.21
C LEU A 300 -16.03 19.24 -4.46
N VAL A 301 -16.09 19.20 -3.14
CA VAL A 301 -14.94 19.04 -2.26
C VAL A 301 -15.16 17.82 -1.39
N ASN A 302 -14.31 16.80 -1.56
CA ASN A 302 -14.22 15.69 -0.62
C ASN A 302 -13.17 16.06 0.41
N VAL A 303 -13.52 15.97 1.68
CA VAL A 303 -12.66 16.35 2.80
C VAL A 303 -12.85 15.40 3.97
N THR A 304 -11.73 14.97 4.56
CA THR A 304 -11.70 14.20 5.81
C THR A 304 -12.22 15.05 6.97
N LEU A 305 -12.83 14.41 7.95
CA LEU A 305 -13.25 15.08 9.18
C LEU A 305 -12.12 15.06 10.20
N SER A 306 -11.94 16.14 10.92
CA SER A 306 -11.10 16.13 12.11
C SER A 306 -11.64 15.14 13.15
N ALA A 307 -10.86 14.85 14.16
CA ALA A 307 -11.29 14.01 15.28
C ALA A 307 -12.55 14.54 16.00
N ALA A 308 -12.78 15.84 15.97
CA ALA A 308 -14.00 16.47 16.50
C ALA A 308 -15.16 16.46 15.50
N GLY A 309 -15.05 15.78 14.35
CA GLY A 309 -16.07 15.77 13.31
C GLY A 309 -16.23 17.11 12.57
N THR A 310 -15.17 17.92 12.50
CA THR A 310 -15.20 19.28 11.94
C THR A 310 -14.31 19.43 10.73
N VAL A 311 -14.65 20.38 9.87
CA VAL A 311 -13.80 20.88 8.79
C VAL A 311 -13.58 22.40 8.95
N CYS A 312 -12.42 22.86 8.55
CA CYS A 312 -12.03 24.26 8.53
C CYS A 312 -12.14 24.82 7.12
N VAL A 313 -12.69 26.02 6.99
CA VAL A 313 -12.88 26.73 5.73
C VAL A 313 -12.10 28.04 5.81
N PHE A 314 -11.06 28.15 5.00
CA PHE A 314 -10.19 29.32 4.90
C PHE A 314 -10.41 30.04 3.57
N SER A 315 -10.33 31.36 3.57
CA SER A 315 -10.33 32.16 2.34
C SER A 315 -9.14 33.09 2.25
N THR A 316 -8.53 33.22 1.06
CA THR A 316 -7.47 34.18 0.80
C THR A 316 -7.99 35.62 0.63
N GLN A 317 -9.26 35.80 0.28
CA GLN A 317 -9.89 37.10 0.04
C GLN A 317 -11.30 37.08 0.63
N ARG A 318 -11.85 38.29 0.87
CA ARG A 318 -13.24 38.43 1.33
C ARG A 318 -14.20 37.88 0.27
N VAL A 319 -15.08 36.94 0.69
CA VAL A 319 -16.00 36.23 -0.18
C VAL A 319 -17.23 35.73 0.59
N ASP A 320 -18.38 35.72 -0.02
CA ASP A 320 -19.54 34.98 0.49
C ASP A 320 -19.40 33.50 0.14
N VAL A 321 -19.80 32.67 1.09
CA VAL A 321 -19.64 31.21 0.97
C VAL A 321 -20.99 30.53 1.18
N VAL A 322 -21.29 29.58 0.28
CA VAL A 322 -22.41 28.67 0.41
C VAL A 322 -21.88 27.25 0.42
N ILE A 323 -22.33 26.44 1.38
CA ILE A 323 -21.87 25.05 1.51
C ILE A 323 -23.08 24.14 1.65
N ASP A 324 -23.14 23.14 0.76
CA ASP A 324 -24.18 22.13 0.74
C ASP A 324 -23.57 20.74 0.93
N LEU A 325 -24.20 19.84 1.69
CA LEU A 325 -23.79 18.46 1.91
C LEU A 325 -24.37 17.57 0.81
N PHE A 326 -23.54 16.85 0.09
CA PHE A 326 -23.92 15.89 -0.96
C PHE A 326 -23.54 14.45 -0.69
N GLY A 327 -22.78 14.18 0.37
CA GLY A 327 -22.47 12.81 0.76
C GLY A 327 -21.71 12.73 2.07
N VAL A 328 -21.85 11.59 2.70
CA VAL A 328 -21.14 11.21 3.92
C VAL A 328 -20.38 9.92 3.63
N MET A 329 -19.11 9.90 3.93
CA MET A 329 -18.29 8.70 3.90
C MET A 329 -18.24 8.15 5.32
N SER A 330 -18.79 6.96 5.50
CA SER A 330 -18.77 6.24 6.77
C SER A 330 -18.24 4.83 6.56
N VAL A 331 -17.63 4.27 7.60
CA VAL A 331 -17.29 2.84 7.59
C VAL A 331 -18.54 1.99 7.43
N PRO A 332 -18.43 0.78 6.82
CA PRO A 332 -19.57 -0.09 6.59
C PRO A 332 -20.37 -0.38 7.86
N ASP A 333 -21.68 -0.52 7.72
CA ASP A 333 -22.53 -1.01 8.80
C ASP A 333 -22.03 -2.37 9.30
N GLY A 334 -21.80 -2.49 10.61
CA GLY A 334 -21.31 -3.71 11.23
C GLY A 334 -19.93 -3.54 11.89
N SER A 335 -19.10 -2.63 11.45
CA SER A 335 -17.82 -2.36 12.10
C SER A 335 -18.01 -1.72 13.46
N LEU A 336 -17.41 -2.30 14.50
CA LEU A 336 -17.54 -1.81 15.87
C LEU A 336 -16.60 -0.63 16.15
N LEU A 337 -15.40 -0.62 15.55
CA LEU A 337 -14.42 0.47 15.61
C LEU A 337 -14.43 1.20 14.27
N THR A 338 -14.66 2.50 14.30
CA THR A 338 -14.83 3.33 13.10
C THR A 338 -13.66 4.27 12.86
N ARG A 339 -12.82 4.46 13.89
CA ARG A 339 -11.60 5.29 13.83
C ARG A 339 -10.58 4.82 14.86
N LEU A 340 -9.31 4.85 14.48
CA LEU A 340 -8.17 4.62 15.36
C LEU A 340 -7.04 5.57 14.95
N THR A 341 -6.67 6.52 15.82
CA THR A 341 -5.52 7.38 15.60
C THR A 341 -4.74 7.61 16.90
N PHE A 342 -3.48 8.06 16.82
CA PHE A 342 -2.58 8.23 17.96
C PHE A 342 -1.94 9.63 17.93
N GLY A 343 -2.76 10.68 17.96
CA GLY A 343 -2.28 12.05 17.82
C GLY A 343 -1.55 12.26 16.48
N SER A 344 -0.30 12.70 16.53
CA SER A 344 0.55 12.89 15.35
C SER A 344 1.35 11.65 14.93
N ALA A 345 1.24 10.52 15.66
CA ALA A 345 1.95 9.29 15.31
C ALA A 345 1.29 8.63 14.10
N VAL A 346 2.12 8.23 13.14
CA VAL A 346 1.66 7.49 11.95
C VAL A 346 1.34 6.05 12.35
N VAL A 347 0.10 5.65 12.08
CA VAL A 347 -0.37 4.27 12.25
C VAL A 347 -0.01 3.46 11.02
N TYR A 348 0.49 2.27 11.22
CA TYR A 348 0.83 1.36 10.15
C TYR A 348 0.26 -0.04 10.43
N PRO A 349 -0.35 -0.71 9.45
CA PRO A 349 -0.89 -0.11 8.23
C PRO A 349 -1.94 0.97 8.53
N GLU A 350 -2.40 1.71 7.52
CA GLU A 350 -3.52 2.64 7.72
C GLU A 350 -4.74 1.93 8.30
N PHE A 351 -5.52 2.66 9.12
CA PHE A 351 -6.67 2.09 9.79
C PHE A 351 -7.71 1.53 8.81
N GLY A 352 -8.05 0.26 8.98
CA GLY A 352 -9.19 -0.41 8.35
C GLY A 352 -10.08 -1.03 9.42
N ALA A 353 -11.38 -0.79 9.37
CA ALA A 353 -12.29 -1.16 10.44
C ALA A 353 -12.37 -2.68 10.74
N ASP A 354 -12.07 -3.50 9.74
CA ASP A 354 -12.04 -4.97 9.83
C ASP A 354 -10.65 -5.52 10.14
N ASP A 355 -9.68 -4.65 10.30
CA ASP A 355 -8.28 -5.00 10.47
C ASP A 355 -7.89 -5.00 11.95
N PRO A 356 -7.40 -6.12 12.51
CA PRO A 356 -7.16 -6.20 13.94
C PRO A 356 -5.80 -5.66 14.39
N ASP A 357 -4.79 -5.60 13.52
CA ASP A 357 -3.41 -5.36 13.91
C ASP A 357 -2.83 -4.06 13.35
N TYR A 358 -2.23 -3.28 14.25
CA TYR A 358 -1.62 -1.99 13.94
C TYR A 358 -0.28 -1.82 14.66
N ALA A 359 0.55 -0.94 14.15
CA ALA A 359 1.80 -0.55 14.76
C ALA A 359 2.01 0.97 14.67
N ILE A 360 2.71 1.51 15.65
CA ILE A 360 3.27 2.87 15.66
C ILE A 360 4.74 2.79 16.04
N GLN A 361 5.55 3.74 15.60
CA GLN A 361 6.94 3.81 16.03
C GLN A 361 7.04 4.62 17.32
N CYS A 362 7.73 4.08 18.32
CA CYS A 362 7.86 4.66 19.66
C CYS A 362 9.30 5.06 19.97
N ALA A 363 9.45 6.08 20.80
CA ALA A 363 10.73 6.40 21.40
C ALA A 363 11.10 5.37 22.49
N PRO A 364 12.38 5.17 22.81
CA PRO A 364 12.79 4.32 23.94
C PRO A 364 12.14 4.75 25.24
N GLY A 365 11.68 3.79 26.03
CA GLY A 365 11.02 4.01 27.33
C GLY A 365 9.53 4.31 27.19
N THR A 366 9.02 5.22 28.02
CA THR A 366 7.59 5.51 28.12
C THR A 366 7.16 6.59 27.13
N ASN A 367 6.13 6.30 26.34
CA ASN A 367 5.50 7.20 25.38
C ASN A 367 4.11 7.58 25.87
N LEU A 368 3.76 8.86 25.78
CA LEU A 368 2.41 9.36 26.03
C LEU A 368 1.72 9.55 24.68
N LEU A 369 0.65 8.82 24.46
CA LEU A 369 -0.09 8.80 23.19
C LEU A 369 -1.49 9.35 23.42
N ASP A 370 -1.95 10.23 22.53
CA ASP A 370 -3.33 10.69 22.47
C ASP A 370 -4.11 9.74 21.55
N LEU A 371 -4.58 8.61 22.10
CA LEU A 371 -5.40 7.62 21.41
C LEU A 371 -6.78 8.20 21.17
N GLN A 372 -7.27 8.13 19.92
CA GLN A 372 -8.64 8.49 19.59
C GLN A 372 -9.37 7.29 19.00
N LEU A 373 -10.49 6.96 19.60
CA LEU A 373 -11.38 5.88 19.17
C LEU A 373 -12.68 6.49 18.65
N GLY A 374 -13.05 6.15 17.42
CA GLY A 374 -14.43 6.27 16.95
C GLY A 374 -15.13 4.94 17.16
N LEU A 375 -16.28 4.95 17.80
CA LEU A 375 -17.05 3.75 18.07
C LEU A 375 -18.37 3.81 17.32
N ALA A 376 -18.86 2.67 16.83
CA ALA A 376 -20.21 2.56 16.29
C ALA A 376 -21.26 2.88 17.37
N THR A 377 -22.41 3.38 16.95
CA THR A 377 -23.51 3.73 17.88
C THR A 377 -23.88 2.55 18.80
N GLY A 378 -23.82 2.81 20.10
CA GLY A 378 -24.08 1.81 21.14
C GLY A 378 -22.94 0.84 21.41
N ALA A 379 -21.79 1.02 20.78
CA ALA A 379 -20.57 0.27 21.12
C ALA A 379 -19.83 0.91 22.29
N THR A 380 -19.12 0.08 23.04
CA THR A 380 -18.24 0.45 24.15
C THR A 380 -16.84 -0.12 23.90
N ALA A 381 -15.81 0.55 24.38
CA ALA A 381 -14.45 0.09 24.24
C ALA A 381 -13.72 -0.07 25.57
N THR A 382 -12.79 -1.00 25.60
CA THR A 382 -11.79 -1.10 26.66
C THR A 382 -10.38 -1.08 26.07
N VAL A 383 -9.45 -0.40 26.71
CA VAL A 383 -8.02 -0.44 26.43
C VAL A 383 -7.34 -1.14 27.59
N ARG A 384 -6.63 -2.24 27.35
CA ARG A 384 -6.07 -3.11 28.41
C ARG A 384 -7.14 -3.53 29.44
N GLY A 385 -8.37 -3.79 29.00
CA GLY A 385 -9.50 -4.13 29.86
C GLY A 385 -10.10 -2.98 30.69
N VAL A 386 -9.56 -1.76 30.59
CA VAL A 386 -10.11 -0.56 31.26
C VAL A 386 -11.05 0.15 30.29
N ALA A 387 -12.29 0.41 30.75
CA ALA A 387 -13.30 1.10 29.93
C ALA A 387 -12.81 2.51 29.55
N VAL A 388 -13.04 2.87 28.30
CA VAL A 388 -12.73 4.19 27.72
C VAL A 388 -13.93 4.72 26.98
N ASP A 389 -14.13 6.03 27.05
CA ASP A 389 -15.18 6.71 26.28
C ASP A 389 -14.73 6.92 24.84
N ALA A 390 -15.69 7.09 23.93
CA ALA A 390 -15.39 7.53 22.57
C ALA A 390 -14.72 8.91 22.59
N GLY A 391 -13.64 9.07 21.83
CA GLY A 391 -12.89 10.32 21.75
C GLY A 391 -11.45 10.20 22.24
N PRO A 392 -10.77 11.34 22.54
CA PRO A 392 -9.36 11.31 22.88
C PRO A 392 -9.11 10.75 24.30
N VAL A 393 -8.28 9.72 24.37
CA VAL A 393 -7.84 9.08 25.61
C VAL A 393 -6.32 9.13 25.68
N ARG A 394 -5.77 9.75 26.72
CA ARG A 394 -4.32 9.74 26.91
C ARG A 394 -3.87 8.46 27.58
N ILE A 395 -3.01 7.71 26.90
CA ILE A 395 -2.44 6.46 27.39
C ILE A 395 -0.93 6.55 27.48
N SER A 396 -0.38 5.86 28.48
CA SER A 396 1.07 5.67 28.63
C SER A 396 1.42 4.29 28.09
N VAL A 397 2.36 4.20 27.14
CA VAL A 397 2.79 2.96 26.49
C VAL A 397 4.30 2.89 26.52
N THR A 398 4.85 1.73 26.84
CA THR A 398 6.29 1.50 26.77
C THR A 398 6.68 1.01 25.36
N SER A 399 7.92 1.32 24.96
CA SER A 399 8.46 0.71 23.75
C SER A 399 8.39 -0.82 23.85
N GLU A 400 8.02 -1.47 22.74
CA GLU A 400 7.82 -2.93 22.62
C GLU A 400 6.52 -3.47 23.24
N GLU A 401 5.67 -2.60 23.78
CA GLU A 401 4.39 -3.00 24.35
C GLU A 401 3.34 -3.28 23.28
N VAL A 402 2.53 -4.32 23.49
CA VAL A 402 1.32 -4.63 22.74
C VAL A 402 0.11 -4.21 23.54
N VAL A 403 -0.73 -3.35 22.99
CA VAL A 403 -1.92 -2.81 23.67
C VAL A 403 -3.18 -3.37 23.04
N PRO A 404 -3.95 -4.20 23.76
CA PRO A 404 -5.24 -4.68 23.29
C PRO A 404 -6.33 -3.62 23.45
N ILE A 405 -7.16 -3.49 22.44
CA ILE A 405 -8.39 -2.70 22.42
C ILE A 405 -9.54 -3.66 22.13
N THR A 406 -10.50 -3.78 23.05
CA THR A 406 -11.70 -4.60 22.83
C THR A 406 -12.89 -3.69 22.66
N VAL A 407 -13.65 -3.86 21.58
CA VAL A 407 -14.88 -3.11 21.32
C VAL A 407 -16.07 -4.07 21.31
N ARG A 408 -17.17 -3.66 21.96
CA ARG A 408 -18.37 -4.49 22.13
C ARG A 408 -19.64 -3.71 21.85
N ARG A 409 -20.60 -4.37 21.20
CA ARG A 409 -21.96 -3.88 21.01
C ARG A 409 -22.95 -5.03 21.22
N GLY A 410 -23.57 -5.08 22.39
CA GLY A 410 -24.41 -6.22 22.78
C GLY A 410 -23.60 -7.53 22.83
N ALA A 411 -23.93 -8.49 21.98
CA ALA A 411 -23.21 -9.76 21.86
C ALA A 411 -22.04 -9.71 20.87
N GLU A 412 -21.94 -8.69 20.07
CA GLU A 412 -20.86 -8.50 19.11
C GLU A 412 -19.58 -8.04 19.82
N MET A 413 -18.43 -8.54 19.39
CA MET A 413 -17.13 -8.19 19.93
C MET A 413 -16.08 -8.20 18.80
N ALA A 414 -15.24 -7.19 18.80
CA ALA A 414 -14.03 -7.13 17.99
C ALA A 414 -12.83 -6.78 18.86
N GLU A 415 -11.70 -7.35 18.55
CA GLU A 415 -10.44 -7.10 19.23
C GLU A 415 -9.42 -6.53 18.24
N TYR A 416 -8.72 -5.50 18.69
CA TYR A 416 -7.68 -4.81 17.94
C TYR A 416 -6.43 -4.73 18.81
N TRP A 417 -5.27 -4.81 18.16
CA TRP A 417 -3.98 -4.70 18.84
C TRP A 417 -3.13 -3.62 18.15
N PHE A 418 -2.58 -2.74 18.93
CA PHE A 418 -1.51 -1.91 18.41
C PHE A 418 -0.19 -2.18 19.14
N ARG A 419 0.89 -2.15 18.37
CA ARG A 419 2.24 -2.40 18.85
C ARG A 419 3.06 -1.13 18.80
N CYS A 420 3.70 -0.83 19.91
CA CYS A 420 4.63 0.28 20.05
C CYS A 420 6.03 -0.21 19.63
N LEU A 421 6.32 -0.16 18.31
CA LEU A 421 7.57 -0.65 17.76
C LEU A 421 8.76 0.18 18.23
N PRO A 422 9.92 -0.43 18.52
CA PRO A 422 11.12 0.30 18.92
C PRO A 422 11.60 1.27 17.83
N ALA A 423 12.29 2.32 18.26
CA ALA A 423 12.70 3.42 17.36
C ALA A 423 13.61 2.99 16.20
N ASP A 424 14.34 1.89 16.36
CA ASP A 424 15.21 1.30 15.36
C ASP A 424 14.56 0.15 14.57
N PHE A 425 13.27 -0.13 14.82
CA PHE A 425 12.51 -1.02 13.95
C PHE A 425 12.38 -0.37 12.56
N PRO A 426 12.61 -1.11 11.46
CA PRO A 426 12.55 -0.53 10.12
C PRO A 426 11.16 0.05 9.82
N ARG A 427 11.14 1.16 9.09
CA ARG A 427 9.88 1.69 8.56
C ARG A 427 9.38 0.78 7.47
N LEU A 428 8.15 0.34 7.60
CA LEU A 428 7.51 -0.56 6.65
C LEU A 428 6.68 0.24 5.65
N ARG A 429 6.68 -0.24 4.43
CA ARG A 429 5.77 0.17 3.38
C ARG A 429 5.29 -1.08 2.66
N THR A 430 3.98 -1.27 2.60
CA THR A 430 3.38 -2.41 1.90
C THR A 430 2.83 -1.96 0.55
N GLU A 431 3.20 -2.68 -0.49
CA GLU A 431 2.62 -2.57 -1.81
C GLU A 431 1.97 -3.91 -2.16
N ARG A 432 0.68 -3.87 -2.52
CA ARG A 432 -0.11 -5.07 -2.85
C ARG A 432 -0.63 -4.95 -4.28
N PRO A 433 0.13 -5.38 -5.28
CA PRO A 433 -0.28 -5.26 -6.69
C PRO A 433 -1.44 -6.20 -7.09
N GLY A 434 -1.88 -7.07 -6.18
CA GLY A 434 -2.96 -8.03 -6.39
C GLY A 434 -3.63 -8.44 -5.09
N SER A 435 -4.39 -9.54 -5.12
CA SER A 435 -4.99 -10.17 -3.95
C SER A 435 -4.16 -11.40 -3.57
N PRO A 436 -3.19 -11.28 -2.66
CA PRO A 436 -2.41 -12.43 -2.22
C PRO A 436 -3.30 -13.44 -1.51
N ALA A 437 -2.87 -14.71 -1.49
CA ALA A 437 -3.53 -15.72 -0.66
C ALA A 437 -3.49 -15.28 0.81
N PRO A 438 -4.54 -15.56 1.61
CA PRO A 438 -4.51 -15.31 3.03
C PRO A 438 -3.35 -16.06 3.70
N GLY A 439 -2.67 -15.39 4.62
CA GLY A 439 -1.55 -16.00 5.33
C GLY A 439 -0.64 -14.97 5.99
N TRP A 440 0.38 -15.48 6.64
CA TRP A 440 1.42 -14.68 7.31
C TRP A 440 2.74 -14.80 6.56
N LEU A 441 3.47 -13.71 6.51
CA LEU A 441 4.84 -13.67 5.99
C LEU A 441 5.82 -13.70 7.17
N LEU A 442 6.62 -14.76 7.23
CA LEU A 442 7.72 -14.88 8.18
C LEU A 442 8.99 -14.36 7.50
N THR A 443 9.70 -13.46 8.17
CA THR A 443 10.90 -12.84 7.60
C THR A 443 11.84 -12.34 8.69
N THR A 444 13.05 -11.96 8.29
CA THR A 444 14.03 -11.31 9.16
C THR A 444 14.35 -9.93 8.63
N PHE A 445 14.40 -8.95 9.52
CA PHE A 445 14.87 -7.60 9.17
C PHE A 445 16.27 -7.39 9.74
N ASN A 446 17.18 -7.02 8.86
CA ASN A 446 18.57 -6.73 9.18
C ASN A 446 18.90 -5.33 8.66
N THR A 447 19.05 -4.36 9.57
CA THR A 447 19.37 -2.97 9.23
C THR A 447 20.80 -2.65 9.60
N SER A 448 21.45 -1.74 8.87
CA SER A 448 22.80 -1.24 9.14
C SER A 448 22.81 0.22 9.59
N GLU A 449 21.76 0.97 9.29
CA GLU A 449 21.66 2.39 9.57
C GLU A 449 20.41 2.72 10.41
N PRO A 450 20.45 3.66 11.36
CA PRO A 450 21.62 4.40 11.85
C PRO A 450 22.58 3.57 12.71
N ALA A 451 22.15 2.38 13.13
CA ALA A 451 22.92 1.36 13.83
C ALA A 451 22.38 -0.02 13.47
N PRO A 452 23.19 -1.09 13.54
CA PRO A 452 22.70 -2.43 13.30
C PRO A 452 21.55 -2.81 14.23
N ALA A 453 20.45 -3.27 13.63
CA ALA A 453 19.31 -3.80 14.36
C ALA A 453 18.75 -5.02 13.63
N TYR A 454 18.46 -6.08 14.36
CA TYR A 454 18.09 -7.37 13.82
C TYR A 454 16.79 -7.86 14.45
N PHE A 455 15.85 -8.29 13.62
CA PHE A 455 14.53 -8.74 14.09
C PHE A 455 14.08 -9.96 13.31
N ASN A 456 13.56 -10.95 14.02
CA ASN A 456 12.59 -11.89 13.47
C ASN A 456 11.23 -11.23 13.46
N VAL A 457 10.48 -11.35 12.37
CA VAL A 457 9.19 -10.66 12.18
C VAL A 457 8.19 -11.57 11.52
N ILE A 458 6.97 -11.57 12.02
CA ILE A 458 5.80 -12.13 11.34
C ILE A 458 4.91 -10.97 10.96
N LEU A 459 4.59 -10.87 9.68
CA LEU A 459 3.68 -9.88 9.14
C LEU A 459 2.37 -10.55 8.75
N ASP A 460 1.27 -9.85 8.95
CA ASP A 460 -0.01 -10.25 8.35
C ASP A 460 -0.02 -9.95 6.83
N GLU A 461 -1.10 -10.29 6.16
CA GLU A 461 -1.27 -10.09 4.72
C GLU A 461 -1.29 -8.61 4.29
N ARG A 462 -1.38 -7.67 5.23
CA ARG A 462 -1.32 -6.22 5.01
C ARG A 462 0.03 -5.64 5.36
N GLY A 463 0.94 -6.46 5.88
CA GLY A 463 2.26 -6.08 6.31
C GLY A 463 2.32 -5.56 7.74
N ALA A 464 1.23 -5.65 8.53
CA ALA A 464 1.30 -5.32 9.95
C ALA A 464 2.22 -6.31 10.68
N PRO A 465 3.17 -5.84 11.49
CA PRO A 465 4.02 -6.72 12.28
C PRO A 465 3.22 -7.29 13.46
N VAL A 466 2.62 -8.47 13.25
CA VAL A 466 1.81 -9.16 14.27
C VAL A 466 2.65 -9.79 15.37
N TRP A 467 3.89 -10.08 15.07
CA TRP A 467 4.89 -10.56 16.01
C TRP A 467 6.28 -10.13 15.58
N TYR A 468 7.14 -9.82 16.54
CA TYR A 468 8.56 -9.61 16.29
C TYR A 468 9.39 -9.95 17.53
N LYS A 469 10.64 -10.33 17.28
CA LYS A 469 11.65 -10.56 18.32
C LYS A 469 12.97 -9.91 17.90
N ARG A 470 13.51 -9.05 18.76
CA ARG A 470 14.83 -8.48 18.55
C ARG A 470 15.92 -9.54 18.80
N SER A 471 16.95 -9.53 17.96
CA SER A 471 18.15 -10.32 18.12
C SER A 471 19.37 -9.45 18.37
N SER A 472 20.36 -10.00 19.04
CA SER A 472 21.69 -9.41 19.18
C SER A 472 22.58 -9.66 17.95
N ARG A 473 22.16 -10.54 17.04
CA ARG A 473 22.86 -10.95 15.84
C ARG A 473 21.99 -10.82 14.62
N GLN A 474 22.59 -10.66 13.48
CA GLN A 474 21.91 -10.80 12.19
C GLN A 474 21.30 -12.19 12.08
N LEU A 475 20.06 -12.25 11.62
CA LEU A 475 19.28 -13.47 11.49
C LEU A 475 18.90 -13.72 10.05
N ILE A 476 18.70 -14.98 9.72
CA ILE A 476 18.08 -15.42 8.47
C ILE A 476 17.10 -16.56 8.74
N ASN A 477 16.32 -16.92 7.73
CA ASN A 477 15.52 -18.14 7.67
C ASN A 477 14.56 -18.33 8.85
N LEU A 478 13.67 -17.32 9.09
CA LEU A 478 12.60 -17.49 10.07
C LEU A 478 11.55 -18.48 9.51
N GLN A 479 11.38 -19.59 10.19
CA GLN A 479 10.40 -20.64 9.83
C GLN A 479 9.49 -20.94 11.03
N ARG A 480 8.28 -21.46 10.73
CA ARG A 480 7.39 -22.04 11.73
C ARG A 480 7.32 -23.55 11.53
N LEU A 481 7.66 -24.29 12.57
CA LEU A 481 7.59 -25.75 12.55
C LEU A 481 6.17 -26.28 12.77
N GLY A 482 5.96 -27.54 12.47
CA GLY A 482 4.65 -28.18 12.56
C GLY A 482 4.05 -28.22 13.97
N ASP A 483 4.87 -28.17 15.03
CA ASP A 483 4.46 -28.08 16.42
C ASP A 483 4.15 -26.62 16.89
N GLY A 484 4.35 -25.65 16.00
CA GLY A 484 4.11 -24.23 16.26
C GLY A 484 5.32 -23.47 16.75
N THR A 485 6.45 -24.11 17.02
CA THR A 485 7.70 -23.41 17.35
C THR A 485 8.27 -22.65 16.17
N LEU A 486 9.11 -21.65 16.44
CA LEU A 486 9.78 -20.82 15.46
C LEU A 486 11.26 -21.18 15.42
N VAL A 487 11.81 -21.26 14.22
CA VAL A 487 13.24 -21.45 14.00
C VAL A 487 13.80 -20.24 13.28
N SER A 488 14.96 -19.78 13.69
CA SER A 488 15.76 -18.80 12.97
C SER A 488 17.24 -19.11 13.12
N SER A 489 18.03 -18.68 12.15
CA SER A 489 19.46 -18.97 12.13
C SER A 489 20.26 -17.68 12.27
N PRO A 490 21.11 -17.54 13.30
CA PRO A 490 22.05 -16.44 13.34
C PRO A 490 23.02 -16.54 12.17
N LEU A 491 23.18 -15.45 11.44
CA LEU A 491 24.17 -15.35 10.39
C LEU A 491 25.56 -15.29 11.03
N GLY A 492 26.26 -16.40 11.00
CA GLY A 492 27.64 -16.52 11.46
C GLY A 492 28.64 -16.15 10.37
N ARG A 493 29.91 -16.42 10.63
CA ARG A 493 30.93 -16.43 9.58
C ARG A 493 30.68 -17.66 8.72
N PHE A 494 30.51 -17.47 7.44
CA PHE A 494 30.15 -18.48 6.46
C PHE A 494 30.96 -19.78 6.48
N PHE A 495 30.37 -20.95 6.13
CA PHE A 495 30.93 -22.28 5.82
C PHE A 495 32.06 -22.87 6.71
N GLY A 496 31.86 -24.07 7.15
CA GLY A 496 32.91 -24.95 7.63
C GLY A 496 33.58 -24.56 8.96
N THR A 497 33.03 -23.62 9.75
CA THR A 497 33.59 -23.34 11.07
C THR A 497 32.94 -24.24 12.11
N THR A 498 33.76 -24.82 13.00
CA THR A 498 33.32 -25.39 14.26
C THR A 498 33.17 -24.32 15.35
N ASP A 499 32.92 -23.04 14.96
CA ASP A 499 32.63 -22.01 15.93
C ASP A 499 31.29 -22.31 16.61
N ASP A 500 31.26 -22.33 17.93
CA ASP A 500 30.10 -22.61 18.80
C ASP A 500 28.89 -21.68 18.55
N ASP A 501 28.97 -20.81 17.59
CA ASP A 501 28.03 -19.73 17.28
C ASP A 501 27.12 -20.00 16.08
N LEU A 502 27.29 -21.11 15.37
CA LEU A 502 26.49 -21.49 14.19
C LEU A 502 25.46 -22.53 14.57
N GLY A 503 24.26 -22.35 14.07
CA GLY A 503 23.19 -23.28 14.30
C GLY A 503 21.81 -22.64 14.11
N HIS A 504 20.81 -23.36 14.57
CA HIS A 504 19.43 -22.95 14.48
C HIS A 504 18.89 -22.72 15.88
N TRP A 505 18.29 -21.56 16.10
CA TRP A 505 17.65 -21.18 17.34
C TRP A 505 16.17 -21.52 17.28
N ILE A 506 15.72 -22.39 18.16
CA ILE A 506 14.33 -22.79 18.28
C ILE A 506 13.70 -21.99 19.43
N HIS A 507 12.62 -21.28 19.12
CA HIS A 507 11.89 -20.45 20.06
C HIS A 507 10.42 -20.86 20.14
N ASP A 508 9.78 -20.65 21.27
CA ASP A 508 8.33 -20.63 21.34
C ASP A 508 7.75 -19.33 20.74
N VAL A 509 6.43 -19.25 20.68
CA VAL A 509 5.73 -18.05 20.19
C VAL A 509 5.90 -16.83 21.09
N ASP A 510 6.32 -17.01 22.33
CA ASP A 510 6.67 -15.91 23.25
C ASP A 510 8.11 -15.44 23.02
N GLY A 511 8.83 -16.10 22.11
CA GLY A 511 10.22 -15.82 21.75
C GLY A 511 11.22 -16.28 22.82
N ILE A 512 10.84 -17.24 23.65
CA ILE A 512 11.73 -17.89 24.62
C ILE A 512 12.55 -18.92 23.86
N LEU A 513 13.86 -18.86 23.97
CA LEU A 513 14.77 -19.84 23.37
C LEU A 513 14.56 -21.19 24.07
N LEU A 514 14.13 -22.20 23.28
CA LEU A 514 13.88 -23.55 23.74
C LEU A 514 15.10 -24.46 23.52
N ALA A 515 15.77 -24.31 22.38
CA ALA A 515 16.92 -25.09 22.02
C ALA A 515 17.82 -24.34 21.02
N GLU A 516 19.10 -24.71 21.02
CA GLU A 516 20.06 -24.38 19.99
C GLU A 516 20.56 -25.69 19.36
N HIS A 517 20.35 -25.83 18.06
CA HIS A 517 20.80 -26.97 17.29
C HIS A 517 21.96 -26.53 16.39
N GLY A 518 23.15 -26.68 16.85
CA GLY A 518 24.36 -26.22 16.18
C GLY A 518 25.55 -27.14 16.44
N THR A 519 26.71 -26.68 16.00
CA THR A 519 27.98 -27.30 16.28
C THR A 519 28.22 -27.32 17.80
N SER A 520 28.54 -28.47 18.35
CA SER A 520 28.75 -28.69 19.79
C SER A 520 29.71 -29.83 20.00
N ASP A 521 30.08 -30.17 21.24
CA ASP A 521 30.89 -31.32 21.59
C ASP A 521 30.29 -32.66 21.08
N SER A 522 28.96 -32.73 20.89
CA SER A 522 28.26 -33.88 20.35
C SER A 522 27.99 -33.80 18.83
N VAL A 523 28.03 -32.59 18.25
CA VAL A 523 27.84 -32.36 16.82
C VAL A 523 29.11 -31.69 16.28
N THR A 524 30.02 -32.49 15.74
CA THR A 524 31.32 -32.00 15.24
C THR A 524 31.27 -31.53 13.79
N LEU A 525 30.11 -31.67 13.14
CA LEU A 525 29.88 -31.22 11.76
C LEU A 525 29.69 -29.69 11.72
N PRO A 526 30.18 -29.02 10.68
CA PRO A 526 29.90 -27.60 10.44
C PRO A 526 28.42 -27.44 10.04
N VAL A 527 27.60 -26.98 10.99
CA VAL A 527 26.17 -26.73 10.78
C VAL A 527 25.99 -25.43 9.99
N ASP A 528 25.28 -25.51 8.89
CA ASP A 528 24.96 -24.33 8.08
C ASP A 528 23.66 -23.65 8.53
N HIS A 529 23.50 -22.41 8.15
CA HIS A 529 22.38 -21.55 8.57
C HIS A 529 21.24 -21.47 7.55
N HIS A 530 21.37 -22.10 6.38
CA HIS A 530 20.39 -21.91 5.29
C HIS A 530 19.07 -22.61 5.55
N ASP A 531 19.05 -23.85 6.04
CA ASP A 531 17.78 -24.55 6.23
C ASP A 531 17.82 -25.55 7.39
N TYR A 532 16.62 -25.84 7.94
CA TYR A 532 16.41 -26.72 9.08
C TYR A 532 15.06 -27.43 8.99
N LEU A 533 15.03 -28.72 9.23
CA LEU A 533 13.80 -29.47 9.39
C LEU A 533 13.84 -30.32 10.65
N PRO A 534 12.69 -30.60 11.30
CA PRO A 534 12.59 -31.68 12.28
C PRO A 534 12.98 -33.00 11.63
N GLY A 535 13.82 -33.75 12.32
CA GLY A 535 14.29 -35.06 11.85
C GLY A 535 13.17 -36.11 11.78
N PRO A 536 13.38 -37.21 11.06
CA PRO A 536 12.45 -38.34 11.03
C PRO A 536 12.38 -39.10 12.35
N VAL A 537 13.39 -38.98 13.19
CA VAL A 537 13.43 -39.57 14.54
C VAL A 537 12.89 -38.55 15.52
N ALA A 538 12.09 -38.99 16.50
CA ALA A 538 11.52 -38.10 17.52
C ALA A 538 12.62 -37.35 18.28
N GLY A 539 12.53 -36.00 18.31
CA GLY A 539 13.54 -35.14 18.91
C GLY A 539 14.78 -34.92 18.06
N GLY A 540 14.89 -35.59 16.93
CA GLY A 540 15.97 -35.41 15.96
C GLY A 540 15.73 -34.24 15.02
N TRP A 541 16.73 -33.89 14.25
CA TRP A 541 16.71 -32.75 13.33
C TRP A 541 17.55 -33.04 12.08
N THR A 542 17.26 -32.30 11.01
CA THR A 542 17.95 -32.40 9.73
C THR A 542 18.52 -31.04 9.35
N ILE A 543 19.76 -31.03 8.89
CA ILE A 543 20.52 -29.83 8.57
C ILE A 543 21.28 -29.98 7.26
N VAL A 544 21.76 -28.85 6.76
CA VAL A 544 22.85 -28.79 5.80
C VAL A 544 24.18 -28.66 6.56
N SER A 545 25.17 -29.38 6.12
CA SER A 545 26.56 -29.27 6.56
C SER A 545 27.44 -28.95 5.35
N TYR A 546 28.53 -28.22 5.56
CA TYR A 546 29.49 -27.88 4.52
C TYR A 546 30.89 -28.38 4.87
N PRO A 547 31.14 -29.69 4.69
CA PRO A 547 32.48 -30.23 4.82
C PRO A 547 33.40 -29.66 3.74
N PHE A 548 34.66 -29.53 4.04
CA PHE A 548 35.63 -29.09 3.05
C PHE A 548 36.74 -30.16 2.85
N ARG A 549 37.30 -30.16 1.64
CA ARG A 549 38.41 -31.01 1.24
C ARG A 549 39.58 -30.14 0.84
N GLU A 550 40.79 -30.45 1.34
CA GLU A 550 42.02 -29.83 0.96
C GLU A 550 42.72 -30.63 -0.14
N ASP A 551 43.67 -29.96 -0.80
CA ASP A 551 44.54 -30.55 -1.83
C ASP A 551 43.79 -31.22 -2.99
N VAL A 552 42.71 -30.59 -3.43
CA VAL A 552 41.90 -31.08 -4.58
C VAL A 552 42.45 -30.48 -5.89
N ASP A 553 42.76 -31.36 -6.84
CA ASP A 553 43.20 -30.90 -8.18
C ASP A 553 41.97 -30.44 -9.02
N THR A 554 41.87 -29.12 -9.18
CA THR A 554 40.84 -28.48 -9.99
C THR A 554 41.36 -27.95 -11.33
N THR A 555 42.55 -28.35 -11.76
CA THR A 555 43.18 -27.85 -13.01
C THR A 555 42.45 -28.28 -14.28
N ALA A 556 41.69 -29.38 -14.23
CA ALA A 556 40.99 -29.96 -15.37
C ALA A 556 39.56 -29.40 -15.55
N VAL A 557 39.06 -28.55 -14.64
CA VAL A 557 37.70 -28.00 -14.76
C VAL A 557 37.61 -26.84 -15.74
N PRO A 558 36.47 -26.62 -16.39
CA PRO A 558 36.31 -25.58 -17.42
C PRO A 558 36.61 -24.16 -16.93
N TRP A 559 36.34 -23.88 -15.67
CA TRP A 559 36.57 -22.54 -15.06
C TRP A 559 38.02 -22.33 -14.55
N GLY A 560 38.88 -23.37 -14.64
CA GLY A 560 40.28 -23.30 -14.22
C GLY A 560 40.50 -23.33 -12.72
N GLY A 561 41.63 -23.88 -12.29
CA GLY A 561 41.95 -24.02 -10.87
C GLY A 561 43.39 -24.41 -10.64
N HIS A 562 43.70 -24.92 -9.45
CA HIS A 562 45.03 -25.29 -8.99
C HIS A 562 45.10 -26.78 -8.58
N VAL A 563 46.29 -27.35 -8.52
CA VAL A 563 46.52 -28.75 -8.14
C VAL A 563 46.23 -29.04 -6.67
N ASP A 564 46.14 -28.04 -5.87
CA ASP A 564 46.00 -28.08 -4.43
C ASP A 564 44.96 -27.05 -3.89
N ASP A 565 43.83 -26.94 -4.63
CA ASP A 565 42.71 -26.12 -4.18
C ASP A 565 42.00 -26.73 -2.97
N SER A 566 41.36 -25.87 -2.18
CA SER A 566 40.37 -26.28 -1.16
C SER A 566 38.96 -26.11 -1.71
N VAL A 567 38.13 -27.12 -1.56
CA VAL A 567 36.73 -27.11 -2.04
C VAL A 567 35.80 -27.39 -0.89
N VAL A 568 34.61 -26.76 -0.95
CA VAL A 568 33.53 -26.94 0.00
C VAL A 568 32.42 -27.76 -0.69
N ASP A 569 32.10 -28.90 -0.11
CA ASP A 569 31.02 -29.77 -0.51
C ASP A 569 29.75 -29.44 0.31
N ALA A 570 28.64 -30.09 0.05
CA ALA A 570 27.44 -30.00 0.84
C ALA A 570 26.97 -31.40 1.26
N SER A 571 26.57 -31.52 2.52
CA SER A 571 25.95 -32.73 3.05
C SER A 571 24.58 -32.42 3.63
N ILE A 572 23.60 -33.31 3.48
CA ILE A 572 22.34 -33.30 4.21
C ILE A 572 22.44 -34.37 5.27
N VAL A 573 22.28 -33.95 6.52
CA VAL A 573 22.55 -34.83 7.68
C VAL A 573 21.32 -34.87 8.58
N GLU A 574 20.83 -36.08 8.85
CA GLU A 574 19.83 -36.34 9.88
C GLU A 574 20.53 -36.71 11.17
N LEU A 575 20.15 -36.06 12.25
CA LEU A 575 20.69 -36.27 13.60
C LEU A 575 19.57 -36.78 14.52
N ASP A 576 19.95 -37.58 15.52
CA ASP A 576 19.07 -37.96 16.62
C ASP A 576 18.98 -36.84 17.69
N ASP A 577 18.22 -37.06 18.76
CA ASP A 577 18.05 -36.14 19.89
C ASP A 577 19.34 -35.88 20.69
N ARG A 578 20.41 -36.60 20.40
CA ARG A 578 21.73 -36.44 21.02
C ARG A 578 22.76 -35.82 20.09
N GLY A 579 22.34 -35.51 18.85
CA GLY A 579 23.22 -34.99 17.82
C GLY A 579 24.07 -36.04 17.09
N SER A 580 23.74 -37.35 17.24
CA SER A 580 24.44 -38.39 16.48
C SER A 580 23.84 -38.54 15.09
N THR A 581 24.69 -38.69 14.07
CA THR A 581 24.24 -38.90 12.68
C THR A 581 23.51 -40.25 12.54
N VAL A 582 22.29 -40.19 12.03
CA VAL A 582 21.48 -41.39 11.72
C VAL A 582 21.36 -41.62 10.22
N TRP A 583 21.56 -40.61 9.41
CA TRP A 583 21.63 -40.66 7.97
C TRP A 583 22.39 -39.46 7.43
N GLU A 584 23.12 -39.68 6.34
CA GLU A 584 23.91 -38.65 5.69
C GLU A 584 23.94 -38.89 4.19
N TRP A 585 23.86 -37.79 3.44
CA TRP A 585 24.04 -37.74 2.02
C TRP A 585 25.09 -36.70 1.67
N ASP A 586 26.08 -37.06 0.89
CA ASP A 586 27.20 -36.20 0.53
C ASP A 586 27.20 -35.87 -0.95
N SER A 587 27.26 -34.60 -1.28
CA SER A 587 27.28 -34.13 -2.67
C SER A 587 28.47 -34.62 -3.47
N VAL A 588 29.60 -34.87 -2.82
CA VAL A 588 30.84 -35.35 -3.46
C VAL A 588 30.68 -36.70 -4.14
N ASP A 589 29.76 -37.56 -3.67
CA ASP A 589 29.49 -38.87 -4.24
C ASP A 589 28.62 -38.81 -5.49
N HIS A 590 27.98 -37.67 -5.77
CA HIS A 590 26.96 -37.50 -6.79
C HIS A 590 27.27 -36.42 -7.83
N PHE A 591 28.06 -35.42 -7.48
CA PHE A 591 28.36 -34.28 -8.36
C PHE A 591 29.88 -34.10 -8.54
N GLY A 592 30.31 -34.01 -9.80
CA GLY A 592 31.71 -33.76 -10.13
C GLY A 592 32.09 -32.29 -10.02
N LEU A 593 33.39 -32.03 -9.91
CA LEU A 593 33.94 -30.67 -9.84
C LEU A 593 33.52 -29.76 -11.01
N ALA A 594 33.29 -30.34 -12.19
CA ALA A 594 32.94 -29.59 -13.40
C ALA A 594 31.45 -29.19 -13.47
N GLU A 595 30.64 -29.69 -12.57
CA GLU A 595 29.16 -29.44 -12.59
C GLU A 595 28.74 -28.17 -11.91
N THR A 596 29.63 -27.52 -11.17
CA THR A 596 29.33 -26.18 -10.65
C THR A 596 29.23 -25.15 -11.77
N THR A 597 28.12 -24.41 -11.79
CA THR A 597 27.86 -23.32 -12.74
C THR A 597 28.49 -22.01 -12.28
N TYR A 598 28.75 -21.88 -10.98
CA TYR A 598 29.26 -20.65 -10.38
C TYR A 598 30.34 -20.91 -9.33
N PRO A 599 31.59 -21.18 -9.74
CA PRO A 599 32.68 -21.45 -8.81
C PRO A 599 33.08 -20.16 -8.05
N GLN A 600 32.51 -19.98 -6.88
CA GLN A 600 32.82 -18.83 -6.04
C GLN A 600 33.89 -19.17 -5.01
N ARG A 601 34.94 -18.34 -4.92
CA ARG A 601 35.98 -18.49 -3.91
C ARG A 601 35.69 -17.59 -2.69
N PHE A 602 35.88 -18.15 -1.52
CA PHE A 602 35.72 -17.45 -0.24
C PHE A 602 37.02 -17.53 0.57
N ALA A 603 37.64 -16.37 0.83
CA ALA A 603 38.86 -16.29 1.64
C ALA A 603 38.52 -16.45 3.13
N ARG A 604 38.61 -17.68 3.66
CA ARG A 604 38.28 -17.92 5.06
C ARG A 604 39.29 -18.74 5.83
N TRP A 605 39.64 -19.88 5.26
CA TRP A 605 40.51 -20.86 5.89
C TRP A 605 41.94 -20.80 5.35
N SER A 606 42.02 -20.45 4.10
CA SER A 606 43.27 -20.38 3.37
C SER A 606 43.26 -19.12 2.51
N ASP A 607 44.31 -18.27 2.65
CA ASP A 607 44.57 -17.20 1.68
C ASP A 607 45.11 -17.74 0.37
N ARG A 608 45.26 -19.08 0.25
CA ARG A 608 45.80 -19.72 -0.92
C ARG A 608 44.80 -19.54 -2.08
N TYR A 609 45.28 -18.97 -3.16
CA TYR A 609 44.49 -18.70 -4.39
C TYR A 609 43.19 -17.88 -4.21
N GLY A 610 43.04 -17.17 -3.10
CA GLY A 610 41.87 -16.35 -2.82
C GLY A 610 40.72 -17.07 -2.10
N GLY A 611 41.00 -18.25 -1.52
CA GLY A 611 40.08 -18.96 -0.65
C GLY A 611 39.54 -20.29 -1.20
N GLU A 612 38.65 -20.91 -0.47
CA GLU A 612 37.97 -22.17 -0.78
C GLU A 612 36.91 -21.98 -1.89
N ILE A 613 36.72 -23.01 -2.70
CA ILE A 613 35.74 -23.04 -3.78
C ILE A 613 34.47 -23.72 -3.24
N ASP A 614 33.37 -22.99 -3.21
CA ASP A 614 32.06 -23.52 -2.89
C ASP A 614 31.43 -24.13 -4.16
N LEU A 615 31.25 -25.46 -4.15
CA LEU A 615 30.84 -26.20 -5.35
C LEU A 615 29.34 -26.24 -5.57
N ILE A 616 28.56 -26.47 -4.54
CA ILE A 616 27.13 -26.81 -4.65
C ILE A 616 26.25 -25.72 -4.09
N HIS A 617 26.53 -25.22 -2.91
CA HIS A 617 25.78 -24.21 -2.18
C HIS A 617 24.28 -24.54 -2.07
N VAL A 618 23.93 -25.46 -1.21
CA VAL A 618 22.55 -25.82 -0.89
C VAL A 618 21.86 -24.67 -0.17
N ASN A 619 20.78 -24.14 -0.72
CA ASN A 619 20.01 -23.04 -0.10
C ASN A 619 18.83 -23.54 0.72
N SER A 620 18.21 -24.64 0.30
CA SER A 620 17.06 -25.20 0.99
C SER A 620 16.88 -26.67 0.64
N PHE A 621 16.19 -27.38 1.52
CA PHE A 621 15.78 -28.75 1.28
C PHE A 621 14.41 -29.01 1.90
N GLN A 622 13.65 -29.89 1.32
CA GLN A 622 12.34 -30.32 1.80
C GLN A 622 12.26 -31.83 1.84
N ARG A 623 11.82 -32.39 2.97
CA ARG A 623 11.50 -33.80 3.06
C ARG A 623 10.09 -34.03 2.55
N LEU A 624 9.93 -34.99 1.63
CA LEU A 624 8.66 -35.37 1.06
C LEU A 624 7.93 -36.39 1.94
N ASP A 625 6.66 -36.67 1.66
CA ASP A 625 5.83 -37.62 2.41
C ASP A 625 6.34 -39.08 2.34
N ASP A 626 7.07 -39.42 1.29
CA ASP A 626 7.71 -40.72 1.11
C ASP A 626 9.06 -40.85 1.82
N GLY A 627 9.57 -39.76 2.35
CA GLY A 627 10.82 -39.66 3.09
C GLY A 627 11.99 -39.11 2.30
N ASP A 628 11.88 -39.01 0.98
CA ASP A 628 12.90 -38.46 0.09
C ASP A 628 13.09 -36.97 0.27
N TYR A 629 14.16 -36.43 -0.31
CA TYR A 629 14.46 -34.99 -0.24
C TYR A 629 14.42 -34.34 -1.62
N VAL A 630 13.83 -33.12 -1.68
CA VAL A 630 14.03 -32.20 -2.80
C VAL A 630 14.95 -31.12 -2.30
N VAL A 631 16.01 -30.83 -3.04
CA VAL A 631 17.10 -29.93 -2.65
C VAL A 631 17.26 -28.84 -3.70
N SER A 632 17.44 -27.60 -3.26
CA SER A 632 17.80 -26.47 -4.11
C SER A 632 19.27 -26.14 -3.92
N ALA A 633 20.04 -26.16 -5.01
CA ALA A 633 21.47 -25.88 -5.01
C ALA A 633 21.82 -24.71 -5.92
N ARG A 634 22.26 -23.61 -5.30
CA ARG A 634 22.53 -22.36 -5.98
C ARG A 634 23.64 -22.46 -7.03
N HIS A 635 24.73 -23.14 -6.71
CA HIS A 635 25.89 -23.23 -7.60
C HIS A 635 25.76 -24.33 -8.66
N LEU A 636 24.66 -25.07 -8.63
CA LEU A 636 24.26 -25.97 -9.72
C LEU A 636 23.18 -25.34 -10.61
N ASP A 637 22.61 -24.18 -10.24
CA ASP A 637 21.42 -23.61 -10.87
C ASP A 637 20.29 -24.67 -10.99
N ALA A 638 20.13 -25.50 -9.98
CA ALA A 638 19.27 -26.67 -10.06
C ALA A 638 18.57 -27.00 -8.74
N ALA A 639 17.44 -27.69 -8.88
CA ALA A 639 16.84 -28.49 -7.82
C ALA A 639 16.92 -29.95 -8.20
N PHE A 640 17.09 -30.84 -7.22
CA PHE A 640 17.18 -32.26 -7.45
C PHE A 640 16.50 -33.06 -6.33
N ARG A 641 16.10 -34.30 -6.63
CA ARG A 641 15.50 -35.23 -5.67
C ARG A 641 16.48 -36.31 -5.31
N ILE A 642 16.59 -36.60 -4.03
CA ILE A 642 17.38 -37.67 -3.44
C ILE A 642 16.43 -38.76 -2.95
N ASP A 643 16.59 -40.01 -3.43
CA ASP A 643 16.00 -41.19 -2.82
C ASP A 643 16.73 -41.43 -1.49
N ARG A 644 16.00 -41.26 -0.38
CA ARG A 644 16.62 -41.39 0.95
C ARG A 644 17.07 -42.81 1.25
N ALA A 645 16.46 -43.84 0.66
CA ALA A 645 16.78 -45.25 0.94
C ALA A 645 18.08 -45.69 0.25
N THR A 646 18.34 -45.19 -0.94
CA THR A 646 19.53 -45.52 -1.73
C THR A 646 20.61 -44.46 -1.70
N GLY A 647 20.27 -43.20 -1.47
CA GLY A 647 21.13 -42.06 -1.62
C GLY A 647 21.23 -41.53 -3.06
N ASP A 648 20.61 -42.19 -4.04
CA ASP A 648 20.71 -41.83 -5.44
C ASP A 648 19.96 -40.51 -5.73
N VAL A 649 20.50 -39.72 -6.67
CA VAL A 649 19.80 -38.57 -7.25
C VAL A 649 18.85 -39.08 -8.34
N GLU A 650 17.53 -39.03 -8.08
CA GLU A 650 16.53 -39.56 -9.01
C GLU A 650 16.29 -38.69 -10.23
N TRP A 651 16.30 -37.39 -10.03
CA TRP A 651 16.14 -36.40 -11.11
C TRP A 651 16.76 -35.08 -10.74
N ILE A 652 17.13 -34.30 -11.76
CA ILE A 652 17.66 -32.95 -11.64
C ILE A 652 16.82 -32.02 -12.53
N LEU A 653 16.35 -30.92 -11.95
CA LEU A 653 15.64 -29.86 -12.62
C LEU A 653 16.51 -28.61 -12.60
N GLY A 654 17.04 -28.20 -13.74
CA GLY A 654 17.92 -27.06 -13.85
C GLY A 654 19.03 -27.27 -14.86
N SER A 655 20.05 -26.45 -14.83
CA SER A 655 21.14 -26.42 -15.81
C SER A 655 22.41 -26.95 -15.17
N LEU A 656 22.76 -28.19 -15.45
CA LEU A 656 24.11 -28.67 -15.17
C LEU A 656 25.03 -28.40 -16.37
N PRO A 657 26.25 -27.90 -16.19
CA PRO A 657 27.18 -27.62 -17.28
C PRO A 657 27.93 -28.84 -17.82
N SER A 658 27.31 -30.01 -17.80
CA SER A 658 27.86 -31.20 -18.48
C SER A 658 27.89 -31.05 -19.99
N ASP A 659 27.21 -30.06 -20.55
CA ASP A 659 27.33 -29.64 -21.95
C ASP A 659 28.30 -28.46 -22.03
N PRO A 660 29.43 -28.56 -22.75
CA PRO A 660 30.37 -27.46 -22.91
C PRO A 660 29.78 -26.21 -23.60
N ASP A 661 28.61 -26.33 -24.21
CA ASP A 661 27.84 -25.21 -24.78
C ASP A 661 26.80 -24.66 -23.83
N ALA A 662 26.61 -25.22 -22.65
CA ALA A 662 25.69 -24.75 -21.63
C ALA A 662 26.36 -23.69 -20.76
N LEU A 663 25.92 -22.45 -20.90
CA LEU A 663 26.45 -21.29 -20.14
C LEU A 663 25.74 -21.06 -18.78
N GLY A 664 25.20 -22.10 -18.17
CA GLY A 664 24.61 -22.00 -16.82
C GLY A 664 23.29 -21.22 -16.73
N TYR A 665 22.57 -21.03 -17.82
CA TYR A 665 21.26 -20.39 -17.83
C TYR A 665 20.17 -21.32 -18.33
N VAL A 666 19.05 -21.32 -17.64
CA VAL A 666 17.89 -22.14 -18.02
C VAL A 666 17.26 -21.68 -19.34
N GLN A 667 17.47 -20.44 -19.72
CA GLN A 667 16.98 -19.86 -20.97
C GLN A 667 17.89 -18.75 -21.48
N ASN A 668 18.24 -18.81 -22.75
CA ASN A 668 18.93 -17.71 -23.44
C ASN A 668 17.98 -16.53 -23.67
N PRO A 669 18.48 -15.29 -23.84
CA PRO A 669 17.69 -14.13 -24.19
C PRO A 669 16.87 -14.25 -25.47
N ASP A 670 17.22 -15.19 -26.36
CA ASP A 670 16.51 -15.49 -27.61
C ASP A 670 15.42 -16.55 -27.44
N GLY A 671 15.18 -17.02 -26.20
CA GLY A 671 14.19 -18.05 -25.90
C GLY A 671 14.64 -19.50 -26.19
N SER A 672 15.87 -19.70 -26.64
CA SER A 672 16.42 -21.06 -26.81
C SER A 672 16.70 -21.71 -25.44
N LYS A 673 16.45 -23.03 -25.35
CA LYS A 673 16.64 -23.78 -24.11
C LYS A 673 18.03 -24.38 -24.06
N HIS A 674 18.58 -24.47 -22.85
CA HIS A 674 19.75 -25.27 -22.60
C HIS A 674 19.39 -26.76 -22.58
N PRO A 675 20.05 -27.57 -23.36
CA PRO A 675 19.93 -29.04 -23.28
C PRO A 675 20.71 -29.51 -22.05
N SER A 676 20.23 -29.28 -20.86
CA SER A 676 20.94 -29.71 -19.67
C SER A 676 20.14 -30.75 -18.92
N GLY A 677 20.78 -31.85 -18.64
CA GLY A 677 20.34 -32.91 -17.74
C GLY A 677 18.93 -33.42 -18.02
N ASP A 678 18.24 -33.80 -16.96
CA ASP A 678 16.86 -34.29 -16.95
C ASP A 678 15.80 -33.20 -17.02
N ASN A 679 16.18 -32.00 -17.44
CA ASN A 679 15.33 -30.83 -17.43
C ASN A 679 14.02 -31.07 -18.20
N ARG A 680 12.98 -31.46 -17.49
CA ARG A 680 11.66 -31.82 -18.06
C ARG A 680 10.62 -30.70 -17.86
N LEU A 681 10.98 -29.66 -17.15
CA LEU A 681 10.09 -28.51 -16.94
C LEU A 681 10.26 -27.51 -18.04
N GLU A 682 9.18 -27.21 -18.76
CA GLU A 682 9.12 -26.14 -19.72
C GLU A 682 8.42 -24.94 -19.10
N ILE A 683 9.13 -23.83 -18.91
CA ILE A 683 8.52 -22.56 -18.51
C ILE A 683 7.93 -21.95 -19.77
N ILE A 684 6.58 -21.96 -19.86
CA ILE A 684 5.84 -21.36 -20.97
C ILE A 684 5.38 -19.97 -20.51
N GLY A 685 5.96 -18.93 -21.11
CA GLY A 685 5.63 -17.53 -20.82
C GLY A 685 6.76 -16.80 -20.09
N ASP A 686 6.54 -15.48 -19.90
CA ASP A 686 7.47 -14.65 -19.15
C ASP A 686 7.32 -14.99 -17.65
N PRO A 687 8.33 -15.52 -16.95
CA PRO A 687 8.17 -16.00 -15.59
C PRO A 687 7.98 -14.91 -14.53
N TRP A 688 8.14 -13.59 -14.87
CA TRP A 688 8.00 -12.47 -13.91
C TRP A 688 7.67 -11.14 -14.56
#